data_a649e0c2e90c3bf8210032a5c16453b2
#
_entry.id   a649e0c2e90c3bf8210032a5c16453b2
#
_cell.length_a   1.000
_cell.length_b   1.000
_cell.length_c   1.000
_cell.angle_alpha   90.00
_cell.angle_beta   90.00
_cell.angle_gamma   90.00
#
_symmetry.space_group_name_H-M   'P 1'
#
loop_
_entity.id
_entity.type
_entity.pdbx_description
1 polymer ?
#
loop_
_entity_poly.entity_id
_entity_poly.type
_entity_poly.pdbx_seq_one_letter_code
_entity_poly.pdbx_strand_id
1 'polypeptide(L)'
;MAFNSRLVALVLPALIVSLPTFVLAQTVPSKDTAALEFFEKKIRPLLADNCFNCHSTNTNSRGGLRVDDRNGLISGGDRGSAIVPGDPEKSLLIKAVRQTDSKLKMPPMKQLSEQQIADLTKWIQDGAIWPRVEFTLPMGDPSPEYERLRKEHWAWQPLRDVKTPAVRVADWAHGEIDQFVQAKLESQGLTPVAHADKVTLIRRLTFDLTGLPPTLEEIAAFVKDESATAFESVVDRLLGSAAFGERWGRHWLDVARYGESTGSARNLPYPHAWRYRDYVIDAFNNDKPYDQFIREQIAGDLLPANSEAQRDEQLIATGFLALGVKDVNQRYKVRFVMDNVDEQIDTVSRAVLGLTASCARCHDHKFDPIPQTDYYALAGIFRSTDLCAGVRNKMGGGGLDYYDTDMLLKLGSPPSSEADSSAKKEETKKALAEARAELQALADSKEGNELAPDGRQKNVIAREKVAKLQAELLAHSDPAMQGPVAFGVRDSKTISDTEIRVRGEAEKLGPVVARGFLGVIPIADPPPVNPNQSGRLELAQWLASEKNPLTSRVMVNRIWQHLFGQGLVLSVDNFGVTGDAPSHPELLDHLAQRFIREGWSVKKLVRAIVLTRAYQLGSATPSTHMTTDPANELVWRHTPRRLDAEEIRDATLAAAGTLNLSRPEASLAKDFKVTELRNNGPEAQRLMSGALSSTQRSVYLPLVRNITPTSLDVFDFATQGMVTGSRDTTTVATQALYLLNDPFVRRQSLAFADRLLKQADRDDAARVDLAYQWAMGRSATTAEIERAANYLTEYATAAREVQAPKLAQAGRKAPKRVAVKTSNAQSAAIINPDQVPRDDDQVRDEVIEPTDPQHAAWVSFCQALLGSAEFRYVK
;
A
#
# COMPACT_ATOMS: atom_id res chain seq x y z
N MET A 1 12.45 -57.38 -40.60
CA MET A 1 12.40 -58.87 -40.81
C MET A 1 11.38 -59.45 -39.83
N ALA A 2 10.32 -60.08 -40.44
CA ALA A 2 9.48 -61.21 -40.00
C ALA A 2 8.80 -61.13 -38.61
N PHE A 3 7.53 -60.82 -38.53
CA PHE A 3 6.34 -61.68 -38.53
C PHE A 3 6.45 -62.89 -37.58
N ASN A 4 5.60 -62.97 -36.58
CA ASN A 4 4.78 -64.16 -36.37
C ASN A 4 3.52 -63.85 -35.51
N SER A 5 2.39 -64.17 -36.14
CA SER A 5 1.02 -64.20 -35.60
C SER A 5 0.77 -65.58 -34.91
N ARG A 6 0.07 -65.54 -33.77
CA ARG A 6 -0.68 -66.76 -33.34
C ARG A 6 -2.08 -66.34 -32.87
N LEU A 7 -3.05 -66.84 -33.59
CA LEU A 7 -4.45 -66.99 -33.24
C LEU A 7 -4.59 -67.90 -32.02
N VAL A 8 -5.45 -67.53 -31.07
CA VAL A 8 -6.08 -68.49 -30.12
C VAL A 8 -7.57 -68.16 -30.06
N ALA A 9 -8.36 -69.21 -30.24
CA ALA A 9 -9.77 -69.25 -30.44
C ALA A 9 -10.61 -68.90 -29.22
N LEU A 10 -11.76 -68.18 -29.47
CA LEU A 10 -12.83 -67.93 -28.54
C LEU A 10 -13.58 -69.22 -28.13
N VAL A 11 -13.83 -69.32 -26.79
CA VAL A 11 -14.96 -70.11 -26.27
C VAL A 11 -15.82 -69.17 -25.46
N LEU A 12 -17.05 -68.93 -25.93
CA LEU A 12 -18.13 -68.24 -25.21
C LEU A 12 -18.87 -69.18 -24.26
N PRO A 13 -19.10 -68.72 -22.97
CA PRO A 13 -20.25 -69.27 -22.25
C PRO A 13 -21.39 -68.19 -22.27
N ALA A 14 -22.59 -68.65 -22.63
CA ALA A 14 -23.81 -67.91 -22.56
C ALA A 14 -24.19 -67.58 -21.09
N LEU A 15 -24.25 -66.29 -20.74
CA LEU A 15 -24.82 -65.88 -19.47
C LEU A 15 -26.22 -65.29 -19.71
N ILE A 16 -27.19 -65.90 -19.03
CA ILE A 16 -28.59 -65.47 -18.99
C ILE A 16 -28.65 -64.15 -18.17
N VAL A 17 -28.98 -63.09 -18.84
CA VAL A 17 -29.19 -61.76 -18.17
C VAL A 17 -30.65 -61.66 -17.77
N SER A 18 -30.96 -61.79 -16.48
CA SER A 18 -32.21 -61.37 -15.87
C SER A 18 -32.27 -59.83 -15.78
N LEU A 19 -33.14 -59.20 -16.55
CA LEU A 19 -33.47 -57.80 -16.49
C LEU A 19 -34.16 -57.43 -15.17
N PRO A 20 -33.65 -56.49 -14.35
CA PRO A 20 -34.46 -55.94 -13.26
C PRO A 20 -35.47 -54.95 -13.84
N THR A 21 -36.71 -55.16 -13.48
CA THR A 21 -37.81 -54.19 -13.71
C THR A 21 -37.53 -52.91 -12.96
N PHE A 22 -37.12 -51.85 -13.67
CA PHE A 22 -37.03 -50.48 -13.12
C PHE A 22 -38.45 -49.99 -12.85
N VAL A 23 -38.84 -49.94 -11.57
CA VAL A 23 -39.94 -49.12 -11.10
C VAL A 23 -39.48 -47.65 -11.15
N LEU A 24 -40.05 -46.88 -12.07
CA LEU A 24 -39.91 -45.41 -12.08
C LEU A 24 -40.58 -44.87 -10.81
N ALA A 25 -39.77 -44.68 -9.76
CA ALA A 25 -40.16 -43.84 -8.64
C ALA A 25 -40.25 -42.38 -9.14
N GLN A 26 -41.45 -41.83 -9.22
CA GLN A 26 -41.67 -40.41 -9.38
C GLN A 26 -41.11 -39.73 -8.12
N THR A 27 -39.87 -39.20 -8.22
CA THR A 27 -39.28 -38.34 -7.18
C THR A 27 -40.09 -37.02 -7.15
N VAL A 28 -40.79 -36.76 -6.05
CA VAL A 28 -41.34 -35.43 -5.76
C VAL A 28 -40.19 -34.44 -5.78
N PRO A 29 -40.26 -33.37 -6.60
CA PRO A 29 -39.20 -32.37 -6.66
C PRO A 29 -38.94 -31.79 -5.27
N SER A 30 -37.71 -31.65 -4.86
CA SER A 30 -37.38 -30.93 -3.63
C SER A 30 -37.88 -29.49 -3.73
N LYS A 31 -38.17 -28.85 -2.60
CA LYS A 31 -38.65 -27.46 -2.54
C LYS A 31 -37.70 -26.51 -3.35
N ASP A 32 -36.44 -26.82 -3.39
CA ASP A 32 -35.44 -26.07 -4.16
C ASP A 32 -35.56 -26.29 -5.67
N THR A 33 -35.88 -27.52 -6.14
CA THR A 33 -36.06 -27.80 -7.55
C THR A 33 -37.27 -27.05 -8.13
N ALA A 34 -38.38 -26.99 -7.39
CA ALA A 34 -39.57 -26.24 -7.80
C ALA A 34 -39.33 -24.71 -7.85
N ALA A 35 -38.54 -24.20 -6.90
CA ALA A 35 -38.17 -22.77 -6.87
C ALA A 35 -37.21 -22.38 -8.00
N LEU A 36 -36.29 -23.27 -8.38
CA LEU A 36 -35.41 -23.07 -9.53
C LEU A 36 -36.16 -23.10 -10.84
N GLU A 37 -37.13 -24.05 -10.98
CA GLU A 37 -38.00 -24.10 -12.15
C GLU A 37 -38.88 -22.87 -12.29
N PHE A 38 -39.40 -22.38 -11.18
CA PHE A 38 -40.16 -21.10 -11.14
C PHE A 38 -39.29 -19.92 -11.56
N PHE A 39 -38.03 -19.86 -11.10
CA PHE A 39 -37.10 -18.82 -11.53
C PHE A 39 -36.84 -18.87 -13.04
N GLU A 40 -36.49 -20.03 -13.59
CA GLU A 40 -36.15 -20.18 -15.00
C GLU A 40 -37.35 -19.90 -15.93
N LYS A 41 -38.56 -20.36 -15.54
CA LYS A 41 -39.75 -20.20 -16.37
C LYS A 41 -40.45 -18.85 -16.25
N LYS A 42 -40.34 -18.18 -15.09
CA LYS A 42 -41.12 -16.96 -14.80
C LYS A 42 -40.23 -15.73 -14.56
N ILE A 43 -39.20 -15.87 -13.73
CA ILE A 43 -38.43 -14.70 -13.25
C ILE A 43 -37.33 -14.31 -14.23
N ARG A 44 -36.52 -15.24 -14.70
CA ARG A 44 -35.44 -14.94 -15.65
C ARG A 44 -35.95 -14.30 -16.96
N PRO A 45 -36.98 -14.80 -17.66
CA PRO A 45 -37.53 -14.12 -18.82
C PRO A 45 -38.05 -12.74 -18.51
N LEU A 46 -38.76 -12.58 -17.38
CA LEU A 46 -39.29 -11.29 -16.95
C LEU A 46 -38.19 -10.26 -16.75
N LEU A 47 -37.09 -10.60 -16.05
CA LEU A 47 -35.93 -9.74 -15.86
C LEU A 47 -35.23 -9.45 -17.19
N ALA A 48 -35.05 -10.44 -18.05
CA ALA A 48 -34.41 -10.28 -19.34
C ALA A 48 -35.14 -9.30 -20.24
N ASP A 49 -36.46 -9.45 -20.37
CA ASP A 49 -37.28 -8.68 -21.30
C ASP A 49 -37.54 -7.25 -20.83
N ASN A 50 -37.47 -6.98 -19.51
CA ASN A 50 -37.89 -5.71 -18.95
C ASN A 50 -36.79 -4.92 -18.24
N CYS A 51 -35.65 -5.57 -17.87
CA CYS A 51 -34.66 -4.95 -17.00
C CYS A 51 -33.24 -5.00 -17.60
N PHE A 52 -32.82 -6.09 -18.29
CA PHE A 52 -31.46 -6.31 -18.77
C PHE A 52 -30.96 -5.23 -19.73
N ASN A 53 -31.82 -4.63 -20.53
CA ASN A 53 -31.44 -3.57 -21.48
C ASN A 53 -30.79 -2.36 -20.81
N CYS A 54 -31.10 -2.13 -19.51
CA CYS A 54 -30.57 -0.99 -18.74
C CYS A 54 -29.73 -1.40 -17.53
N HIS A 55 -29.85 -2.64 -17.08
CA HIS A 55 -29.29 -3.11 -15.82
C HIS A 55 -28.62 -4.48 -15.91
N SER A 56 -27.81 -4.73 -16.94
CA SER A 56 -27.08 -5.99 -17.12
C SER A 56 -25.60 -5.79 -17.40
N THR A 57 -24.83 -6.88 -17.33
CA THR A 57 -23.39 -6.92 -17.64
C THR A 57 -23.07 -6.35 -19.02
N ASN A 58 -23.91 -6.61 -19.99
CA ASN A 58 -23.70 -6.26 -21.40
C ASN A 58 -24.26 -4.89 -21.78
N THR A 59 -24.85 -4.15 -20.84
CA THR A 59 -25.47 -2.86 -21.08
C THR A 59 -24.98 -1.82 -20.07
N ASN A 60 -25.53 -0.60 -20.13
CA ASN A 60 -25.24 0.42 -19.13
C ASN A 60 -25.94 0.06 -17.82
N SER A 61 -25.21 -0.33 -16.76
CA SER A 61 -25.79 -0.55 -15.44
C SER A 61 -26.23 0.78 -14.83
N ARG A 62 -27.36 1.30 -15.33
CA ARG A 62 -27.91 2.58 -14.88
C ARG A 62 -28.16 2.57 -13.37
N GLY A 63 -27.66 3.61 -12.69
CA GLY A 63 -27.72 3.70 -11.23
C GLY A 63 -26.83 2.68 -10.49
N GLY A 64 -25.78 2.13 -11.15
CA GLY A 64 -24.90 1.11 -10.58
C GLY A 64 -25.55 -0.25 -10.32
N LEU A 65 -26.80 -0.46 -10.73
CA LEU A 65 -27.58 -1.68 -10.47
C LEU A 65 -27.38 -2.71 -11.59
N ARG A 66 -27.13 -3.96 -11.20
CA ARG A 66 -27.21 -5.14 -12.05
C ARG A 66 -28.34 -6.04 -11.60
N VAL A 67 -29.15 -6.51 -12.56
CA VAL A 67 -30.25 -7.43 -12.30
C VAL A 67 -30.10 -8.78 -13.02
N ASP A 68 -29.02 -8.96 -13.75
CA ASP A 68 -28.66 -10.20 -14.45
C ASP A 68 -27.86 -11.19 -13.57
N ASP A 69 -27.65 -10.85 -12.30
CA ASP A 69 -27.12 -11.74 -11.27
C ASP A 69 -27.71 -11.43 -9.88
N ARG A 70 -27.73 -12.45 -9.01
CA ARG A 70 -28.31 -12.35 -7.66
C ARG A 70 -27.55 -11.36 -6.76
N ASN A 71 -26.21 -11.36 -6.87
CA ASN A 71 -25.39 -10.47 -6.07
C ASN A 71 -25.57 -9.00 -6.45
N GLY A 72 -25.70 -8.73 -7.75
CA GLY A 72 -26.00 -7.40 -8.23
C GLY A 72 -27.33 -6.88 -7.66
N LEU A 73 -28.33 -7.75 -7.56
CA LEU A 73 -29.61 -7.43 -6.95
C LEU A 73 -29.50 -7.19 -5.43
N ILE A 74 -28.77 -8.04 -4.71
CA ILE A 74 -28.57 -7.91 -3.25
C ILE A 74 -27.69 -6.71 -2.90
N SER A 75 -26.57 -6.55 -3.58
CA SER A 75 -25.67 -5.39 -3.41
C SER A 75 -26.35 -4.08 -3.82
N GLY A 76 -27.24 -4.18 -4.80
CA GLY A 76 -28.02 -3.06 -5.31
C GLY A 76 -27.19 -2.04 -6.08
N GLY A 77 -27.76 -0.86 -6.24
CA GLY A 77 -27.14 0.29 -6.92
C GLY A 77 -27.00 1.49 -5.97
N ASP A 78 -26.97 2.69 -6.57
CA ASP A 78 -26.83 3.97 -5.87
C ASP A 78 -27.85 4.21 -4.75
N ARG A 79 -29.01 3.56 -4.84
CA ARG A 79 -30.10 3.71 -3.86
C ARG A 79 -30.14 2.60 -2.81
N GLY A 80 -29.17 1.69 -2.82
CA GLY A 80 -29.10 0.55 -1.91
C GLY A 80 -29.54 -0.77 -2.56
N SER A 81 -29.79 -1.79 -1.74
CA SER A 81 -30.16 -3.14 -2.14
C SER A 81 -31.42 -3.16 -2.97
N ALA A 82 -31.39 -3.81 -4.14
CA ALA A 82 -32.58 -3.92 -4.98
C ALA A 82 -33.57 -4.99 -4.46
N ILE A 83 -33.05 -6.07 -3.87
CA ILE A 83 -33.85 -7.10 -3.21
C ILE A 83 -33.33 -7.40 -1.80
N VAL A 84 -34.25 -7.66 -0.90
CA VAL A 84 -33.99 -8.23 0.44
C VAL A 84 -34.62 -9.62 0.43
N PRO A 85 -33.87 -10.71 0.29
CA PRO A 85 -34.41 -12.06 0.25
C PRO A 85 -35.31 -12.34 1.47
N GLY A 86 -36.52 -12.84 1.24
CA GLY A 86 -37.55 -13.08 2.26
C GLY A 86 -38.39 -11.86 2.61
N ASP A 87 -38.03 -10.63 2.16
CA ASP A 87 -38.77 -9.41 2.52
C ASP A 87 -39.05 -8.54 1.26
N PRO A 88 -40.15 -8.80 0.55
CA PRO A 88 -40.54 -8.02 -0.63
C PRO A 88 -40.81 -6.54 -0.32
N GLU A 89 -41.35 -6.21 0.85
CA GLU A 89 -41.72 -4.83 1.20
C GLU A 89 -40.50 -3.94 1.47
N LYS A 90 -39.38 -4.50 1.90
CA LYS A 90 -38.10 -3.80 2.00
C LYS A 90 -37.31 -3.75 0.67
N SER A 91 -37.72 -4.55 -0.32
CA SER A 91 -37.05 -4.64 -1.61
C SER A 91 -37.37 -3.45 -2.51
N LEU A 92 -36.34 -2.68 -2.93
CA LEU A 92 -36.50 -1.54 -3.83
C LEU A 92 -37.04 -1.96 -5.19
N LEU A 93 -36.72 -3.17 -5.67
CA LEU A 93 -37.25 -3.72 -6.92
C LEU A 93 -38.77 -3.73 -6.92
N ILE A 94 -39.41 -4.24 -5.84
CA ILE A 94 -40.88 -4.30 -5.73
C ILE A 94 -41.49 -2.90 -5.72
N LYS A 95 -40.89 -1.95 -4.95
CA LYS A 95 -41.34 -0.56 -4.93
C LYS A 95 -41.24 0.09 -6.32
N ALA A 96 -40.15 -0.20 -7.06
CA ALA A 96 -39.93 0.33 -8.39
C ALA A 96 -40.92 -0.21 -9.42
N VAL A 97 -41.24 -1.51 -9.42
CA VAL A 97 -42.12 -2.12 -10.41
C VAL A 97 -43.59 -1.86 -10.11
N ARG A 98 -43.99 -1.65 -8.83
CA ARG A 98 -45.31 -1.18 -8.44
C ARG A 98 -45.55 0.29 -8.84
N GLN A 99 -44.46 1.04 -9.14
CA GLN A 99 -44.54 2.46 -9.56
C GLN A 99 -45.28 3.38 -8.59
N THR A 100 -45.31 3.03 -7.30
CA THR A 100 -45.96 3.80 -6.23
C THR A 100 -45.18 5.07 -5.86
N ASP A 101 -43.86 5.12 -6.12
CA ASP A 101 -43.05 6.30 -5.95
C ASP A 101 -42.78 6.96 -7.32
N SER A 102 -43.15 8.25 -7.47
CA SER A 102 -42.96 9.00 -8.71
C SER A 102 -41.51 9.11 -9.15
N LYS A 103 -40.56 9.01 -8.18
CA LYS A 103 -39.11 9.09 -8.40
C LYS A 103 -38.44 7.72 -8.63
N LEU A 104 -39.17 6.62 -8.53
CA LEU A 104 -38.68 5.25 -8.65
C LEU A 104 -39.66 4.39 -9.48
N LYS A 105 -39.79 4.69 -10.76
CA LYS A 105 -40.67 3.95 -11.68
C LYS A 105 -39.84 3.08 -12.63
N MET A 106 -40.01 1.76 -12.55
CA MET A 106 -39.36 0.79 -13.44
C MET A 106 -40.35 -0.27 -13.93
N PRO A 107 -40.27 -0.71 -15.17
CA PRO A 107 -39.54 -0.07 -16.28
C PRO A 107 -40.08 1.33 -16.61
N PRO A 108 -39.25 2.26 -17.10
CA PRO A 108 -39.70 3.66 -17.27
C PRO A 108 -40.75 3.87 -18.38
N MET A 109 -40.78 2.97 -19.38
CA MET A 109 -41.62 3.09 -20.59
C MET A 109 -42.90 2.26 -20.52
N LYS A 110 -43.05 1.34 -19.57
CA LYS A 110 -44.26 0.50 -19.42
C LYS A 110 -44.39 0.03 -17.97
N GLN A 111 -45.63 -0.33 -17.59
CA GLN A 111 -45.87 -0.97 -16.30
C GLN A 111 -45.93 -2.50 -16.49
N LEU A 112 -45.38 -3.25 -15.52
CA LEU A 112 -45.53 -4.71 -15.48
C LEU A 112 -46.99 -5.09 -15.16
N SER A 113 -47.44 -6.24 -15.65
CA SER A 113 -48.77 -6.75 -15.27
C SER A 113 -48.81 -7.13 -13.78
N GLU A 114 -50.01 -7.13 -13.20
CA GLU A 114 -50.22 -7.56 -11.80
C GLU A 114 -49.63 -8.96 -11.55
N GLN A 115 -49.78 -9.88 -12.49
CA GLN A 115 -49.18 -11.23 -12.40
C GLN A 115 -47.65 -11.21 -12.38
N GLN A 116 -47.01 -10.37 -13.21
CA GLN A 116 -45.55 -10.24 -13.23
C GLN A 116 -45.02 -9.64 -11.92
N ILE A 117 -45.72 -8.68 -11.34
CA ILE A 117 -45.41 -8.10 -10.02
C ILE A 117 -45.60 -9.14 -8.92
N ALA A 118 -46.69 -9.94 -8.98
CA ALA A 118 -46.93 -11.03 -8.04
C ALA A 118 -45.86 -12.13 -8.12
N ASP A 119 -45.39 -12.49 -9.33
CA ASP A 119 -44.34 -13.46 -9.53
C ASP A 119 -42.98 -12.97 -8.94
N LEU A 120 -42.61 -11.70 -9.14
CA LEU A 120 -41.43 -11.12 -8.52
C LEU A 120 -41.56 -11.06 -7.00
N THR A 121 -42.71 -10.68 -6.49
CA THR A 121 -42.98 -10.60 -5.04
C THR A 121 -42.83 -11.98 -4.40
N LYS A 122 -43.46 -13.01 -5.00
CA LYS A 122 -43.38 -14.40 -4.55
C LYS A 122 -41.92 -14.90 -4.59
N TRP A 123 -41.21 -14.65 -5.67
CA TRP A 123 -39.81 -15.04 -5.80
C TRP A 123 -38.93 -14.47 -4.68
N ILE A 124 -39.08 -13.18 -4.36
CA ILE A 124 -38.32 -12.53 -3.27
C ILE A 124 -38.76 -13.11 -1.93
N GLN A 125 -40.05 -13.33 -1.70
CA GLN A 125 -40.60 -13.91 -0.47
C GLN A 125 -40.08 -15.32 -0.23
N ASP A 126 -39.90 -16.12 -1.28
CA ASP A 126 -39.31 -17.45 -1.23
C ASP A 126 -37.80 -17.47 -1.10
N GLY A 127 -37.16 -16.32 -0.82
CA GLY A 127 -35.70 -16.17 -0.60
C GLY A 127 -34.89 -15.78 -1.81
N ALA A 128 -35.55 -15.38 -2.92
CA ALA A 128 -34.90 -14.96 -4.16
C ALA A 128 -33.91 -16.04 -4.68
N ILE A 129 -34.39 -17.27 -4.77
CA ILE A 129 -33.61 -18.42 -5.21
C ILE A 129 -33.15 -18.17 -6.66
N TRP A 130 -31.89 -18.35 -6.90
CA TRP A 130 -31.22 -18.16 -8.19
C TRP A 130 -30.45 -19.42 -8.54
N PRO A 131 -30.46 -19.88 -9.80
CA PRO A 131 -29.69 -21.06 -10.21
C PRO A 131 -28.22 -20.86 -9.89
N ARG A 132 -27.68 -21.76 -9.11
CA ARG A 132 -26.24 -21.85 -8.95
C ARG A 132 -25.69 -22.56 -10.17
N VAL A 133 -24.62 -22.05 -10.73
CA VAL A 133 -23.88 -22.81 -11.73
C VAL A 133 -23.37 -24.05 -11.01
N GLU A 134 -23.92 -25.24 -11.30
CA GLU A 134 -23.35 -26.48 -10.85
C GLU A 134 -21.98 -26.64 -11.53
N PHE A 135 -20.96 -26.12 -10.85
CA PHE A 135 -19.62 -26.53 -11.11
C PHE A 135 -19.41 -27.78 -10.26
N THR A 136 -19.18 -28.90 -10.88
CA THR A 136 -18.27 -29.90 -10.38
C THR A 136 -16.87 -29.27 -10.43
N LEU A 137 -16.61 -28.27 -9.53
CA LEU A 137 -15.29 -28.14 -9.01
C LEU A 137 -15.04 -29.51 -8.41
N PRO A 138 -13.95 -30.20 -8.73
CA PRO A 138 -13.42 -31.11 -7.79
C PRO A 138 -13.14 -30.27 -6.54
N MET A 139 -14.10 -30.15 -5.62
CA MET A 139 -13.79 -30.01 -4.20
C MET A 139 -13.15 -31.37 -3.90
N GLY A 140 -11.97 -31.56 -4.53
CA GLY A 140 -11.22 -32.77 -4.41
C GLY A 140 -10.76 -32.86 -2.99
N ASP A 141 -10.82 -34.04 -2.42
CA ASP A 141 -9.87 -34.41 -1.41
C ASP A 141 -8.52 -33.79 -1.77
N PRO A 142 -7.83 -33.12 -0.81
CA PRO A 142 -6.61 -32.42 -1.10
C PRO A 142 -5.73 -33.32 -1.95
N SER A 143 -5.24 -32.80 -3.08
CA SER A 143 -4.47 -33.64 -3.99
C SER A 143 -3.35 -34.31 -3.18
N PRO A 144 -2.93 -35.54 -3.49
CA PRO A 144 -1.81 -36.17 -2.80
C PRO A 144 -0.57 -35.27 -2.73
N GLU A 145 -0.42 -34.38 -3.71
CA GLU A 145 0.62 -33.35 -3.76
C GLU A 145 0.44 -32.27 -2.69
N TYR A 146 -0.78 -31.78 -2.44
CA TYR A 146 -1.06 -30.85 -1.36
C TYR A 146 -0.74 -31.45 0.01
N GLU A 147 -1.11 -32.69 0.25
CA GLU A 147 -0.81 -33.39 1.49
C GLU A 147 0.69 -33.60 1.68
N ARG A 148 1.42 -33.93 0.60
CA ARG A 148 2.86 -34.00 0.62
C ARG A 148 3.51 -32.69 0.96
N LEU A 149 3.12 -31.56 0.29
CA LEU A 149 3.65 -30.24 0.51
C LEU A 149 3.38 -29.73 1.92
N ARG A 150 2.17 -29.98 2.47
CA ARG A 150 1.86 -29.63 3.86
C ARG A 150 2.80 -30.28 4.87
N LYS A 151 3.24 -31.51 4.60
CA LYS A 151 4.12 -32.28 5.48
C LYS A 151 5.61 -31.98 5.29
N GLU A 152 6.03 -31.67 4.08
CA GLU A 152 7.44 -31.60 3.72
C GLU A 152 7.98 -30.17 3.60
N HIS A 153 7.15 -29.19 3.19
CA HIS A 153 7.63 -27.84 2.96
C HIS A 153 7.95 -27.14 4.28
N TRP A 154 9.15 -26.59 4.37
CA TRP A 154 9.73 -26.00 5.59
C TRP A 154 8.86 -24.88 6.21
N ALA A 155 8.20 -24.06 5.39
CA ALA A 155 7.48 -22.89 5.84
C ALA A 155 6.24 -23.20 6.68
N TRP A 156 5.56 -24.33 6.40
CA TRP A 156 4.38 -24.76 7.15
C TRP A 156 4.71 -25.53 8.44
N GLN A 157 5.97 -25.99 8.59
CA GLN A 157 6.32 -26.77 9.76
C GLN A 157 6.39 -25.90 11.02
N PRO A 158 5.99 -26.42 12.17
CA PRO A 158 6.16 -25.70 13.45
C PRO A 158 7.61 -25.25 13.64
N LEU A 159 7.81 -24.17 14.41
CA LEU A 159 9.14 -23.74 14.79
C LEU A 159 9.88 -24.86 15.54
N ARG A 160 11.08 -25.18 15.09
CA ARG A 160 11.91 -26.22 15.71
C ARG A 160 12.69 -25.65 16.89
N ASP A 161 12.74 -26.38 18.01
CA ASP A 161 13.68 -26.07 19.07
C ASP A 161 15.09 -26.46 18.63
N VAL A 162 15.88 -25.48 18.20
CA VAL A 162 17.19 -25.69 17.58
C VAL A 162 18.27 -25.42 18.61
N LYS A 163 19.11 -26.44 18.83
CA LYS A 163 20.32 -26.29 19.65
C LYS A 163 21.40 -25.52 18.86
N THR A 164 22.08 -24.65 19.56
CA THR A 164 23.20 -23.90 18.99
C THR A 164 24.28 -24.86 18.49
N PRO A 165 24.76 -24.74 17.26
CA PRO A 165 25.74 -25.67 16.68
C PRO A 165 27.14 -25.51 17.34
N ALA A 166 27.87 -26.59 17.43
CA ALA A 166 29.28 -26.54 17.80
C ALA A 166 30.10 -25.95 16.63
N VAL A 167 31.06 -25.07 16.93
CA VAL A 167 31.97 -24.46 15.98
C VAL A 167 33.40 -24.89 16.22
N ARG A 168 34.24 -24.91 15.19
CA ARG A 168 35.64 -25.33 15.27
C ARG A 168 36.55 -24.24 15.89
N VAL A 169 36.29 -22.98 15.55
CA VAL A 169 37.04 -21.83 16.03
C VAL A 169 36.22 -21.11 17.09
N ALA A 170 36.41 -21.48 18.36
CA ALA A 170 35.58 -21.03 19.47
C ALA A 170 35.65 -19.50 19.73
N ASP A 171 36.74 -18.86 19.37
CA ASP A 171 37.02 -17.47 19.78
C ASP A 171 36.37 -16.40 18.85
N TRP A 172 35.82 -16.82 17.71
CA TRP A 172 35.21 -15.85 16.80
C TRP A 172 33.76 -15.53 17.18
N ALA A 173 32.97 -16.50 17.52
CA ALA A 173 31.57 -16.28 17.88
C ALA A 173 31.42 -15.55 19.20
N HIS A 174 30.60 -14.50 19.24
CA HIS A 174 30.27 -13.74 20.48
C HIS A 174 28.94 -14.17 21.12
N GLY A 175 28.18 -15.00 20.42
CA GLY A 175 26.91 -15.51 20.90
C GLY A 175 26.29 -16.51 19.94
N GLU A 176 25.07 -16.96 20.25
CA GLU A 176 24.41 -18.04 19.51
C GLU A 176 24.22 -17.70 18.02
N ILE A 177 23.84 -16.47 17.66
CA ILE A 177 23.66 -16.04 16.27
C ILE A 177 24.96 -16.20 15.47
N ASP A 178 26.10 -15.77 16.05
CA ASP A 178 27.40 -15.90 15.42
C ASP A 178 27.77 -17.38 15.24
N GLN A 179 27.43 -18.27 16.20
CA GLN A 179 27.71 -19.68 16.10
C GLN A 179 26.95 -20.34 14.91
N PHE A 180 25.70 -19.95 14.67
CA PHE A 180 24.96 -20.43 13.48
C PHE A 180 25.63 -19.96 12.18
N VAL A 181 26.00 -18.70 12.08
CA VAL A 181 26.70 -18.14 10.91
C VAL A 181 28.04 -18.83 10.71
N GLN A 182 28.85 -18.94 11.77
CA GLN A 182 30.18 -19.56 11.72
C GLN A 182 30.10 -21.03 11.32
N ALA A 183 29.21 -21.82 11.92
CA ALA A 183 29.06 -23.23 11.59
C ALA A 183 28.73 -23.44 10.11
N LYS A 184 27.88 -22.55 9.56
CA LYS A 184 27.54 -22.59 8.13
C LYS A 184 28.73 -22.23 7.24
N LEU A 185 29.51 -21.21 7.58
CA LEU A 185 30.76 -20.86 6.89
C LEU A 185 31.79 -22.00 6.93
N GLU A 186 32.00 -22.57 8.11
CA GLU A 186 32.93 -23.71 8.30
C GLU A 186 32.51 -24.93 7.47
N SER A 187 31.21 -25.16 7.28
CA SER A 187 30.72 -26.27 6.44
C SER A 187 31.10 -26.11 4.96
N GLN A 188 31.33 -24.86 4.52
CA GLN A 188 31.74 -24.52 3.15
C GLN A 188 33.24 -24.16 3.04
N GLY A 189 34.00 -24.33 4.11
CA GLY A 189 35.43 -24.00 4.14
C GLY A 189 35.72 -22.49 4.07
N LEU A 190 34.75 -21.66 4.42
CA LEU A 190 34.87 -20.21 4.47
C LEU A 190 35.17 -19.71 5.88
N THR A 191 35.77 -18.53 5.98
CA THR A 191 36.04 -17.84 7.23
C THR A 191 35.51 -16.44 7.15
N PRO A 192 35.02 -15.84 8.26
CA PRO A 192 34.63 -14.44 8.24
C PRO A 192 35.80 -13.51 7.95
N VAL A 193 35.56 -12.40 7.25
CA VAL A 193 36.57 -11.34 7.07
C VAL A 193 36.81 -10.58 8.39
N ALA A 194 37.82 -9.71 8.40
CA ALA A 194 38.11 -8.83 9.54
C ALA A 194 36.94 -7.86 9.83
N HIS A 195 36.84 -7.40 11.07
CA HIS A 195 35.86 -6.39 11.47
C HIS A 195 36.07 -5.06 10.75
N ALA A 196 35.00 -4.33 10.59
CA ALA A 196 35.05 -2.95 10.13
C ALA A 196 35.67 -2.04 11.21
N ASP A 197 36.24 -0.89 10.79
CA ASP A 197 36.67 0.15 11.70
C ASP A 197 35.51 0.87 12.37
N LYS A 198 35.80 1.60 13.46
CA LYS A 198 34.75 2.30 14.25
C LYS A 198 33.96 3.33 13.45
N VAL A 199 34.59 4.05 12.53
CA VAL A 199 33.91 5.08 11.69
C VAL A 199 32.93 4.41 10.74
N THR A 200 33.35 3.32 10.10
CA THR A 200 32.48 2.50 9.24
C THR A 200 31.31 1.92 10.05
N LEU A 201 31.58 1.39 11.24
CA LEU A 201 30.54 0.79 12.09
C LEU A 201 29.49 1.80 12.56
N ILE A 202 29.90 2.98 13.06
CA ILE A 202 28.93 3.98 13.52
C ILE A 202 28.13 4.55 12.36
N ARG A 203 28.73 4.72 11.18
CA ARG A 203 28.02 5.19 10.00
C ARG A 203 26.95 4.15 9.57
N ARG A 204 27.32 2.89 9.45
CA ARG A 204 26.42 1.78 9.14
C ARG A 204 25.25 1.72 10.13
N LEU A 205 25.58 1.62 11.41
CA LEU A 205 24.60 1.46 12.47
C LEU A 205 23.62 2.63 12.53
N THR A 206 24.11 3.88 12.37
CA THR A 206 23.25 5.05 12.45
C THR A 206 22.27 5.09 11.26
N PHE A 207 22.71 4.78 10.04
CA PHE A 207 21.83 4.67 8.89
C PHE A 207 20.83 3.51 9.04
N ASP A 208 21.25 2.34 9.47
CA ASP A 208 20.38 1.17 9.60
C ASP A 208 19.30 1.38 10.67
N LEU A 209 19.64 2.03 11.78
CA LEU A 209 18.70 2.23 12.88
C LEU A 209 17.86 3.51 12.77
N THR A 210 18.38 4.57 12.14
CA THR A 210 17.72 5.89 12.13
C THR A 210 17.46 6.46 10.74
N GLY A 211 18.09 5.91 9.70
CA GLY A 211 18.07 6.45 8.34
C GLY A 211 18.80 7.79 8.18
N LEU A 212 19.69 8.13 9.13
CA LEU A 212 20.44 9.39 9.15
C LEU A 212 21.94 9.12 9.26
N PRO A 213 22.80 10.05 8.77
CA PRO A 213 24.23 9.98 9.07
C PRO A 213 24.49 10.31 10.54
N PRO A 214 25.56 9.77 11.16
CA PRO A 214 26.01 10.20 12.49
C PRO A 214 26.55 11.63 12.44
N THR A 215 26.43 12.36 13.56
CA THR A 215 27.07 13.68 13.70
C THR A 215 28.57 13.53 13.96
N LEU A 216 29.33 14.62 13.78
CA LEU A 216 30.78 14.60 14.02
C LEU A 216 31.11 14.34 15.49
N GLU A 217 30.29 14.87 16.38
CA GLU A 217 30.40 14.69 17.82
C GLU A 217 30.19 13.23 18.22
N GLU A 218 29.21 12.56 17.59
CA GLU A 218 28.92 11.14 17.82
C GLU A 218 30.06 10.25 17.31
N ILE A 219 30.59 10.54 16.12
CA ILE A 219 31.76 9.85 15.56
C ILE A 219 32.96 10.01 16.50
N ALA A 220 33.28 11.25 16.88
CA ALA A 220 34.43 11.54 17.73
C ALA A 220 34.30 10.89 19.11
N ALA A 221 33.12 10.91 19.70
CA ALA A 221 32.85 10.27 21.00
C ALA A 221 33.04 8.75 20.92
N PHE A 222 32.49 8.09 19.87
CA PHE A 222 32.62 6.64 19.72
C PHE A 222 34.04 6.20 19.38
N VAL A 223 34.76 6.95 18.53
CA VAL A 223 36.16 6.62 18.20
C VAL A 223 37.05 6.71 19.43
N LYS A 224 36.83 7.72 20.29
CA LYS A 224 37.58 7.95 21.52
C LYS A 224 37.23 6.96 22.64
N ASP A 225 36.05 6.40 22.65
CA ASP A 225 35.61 5.47 23.70
C ASP A 225 36.27 4.10 23.49
N GLU A 226 37.19 3.71 24.39
CA GLU A 226 37.91 2.43 24.39
C GLU A 226 37.26 1.39 25.29
N SER A 227 36.11 1.70 25.88
CA SER A 227 35.40 0.74 26.75
C SER A 227 34.88 -0.47 25.96
N ALA A 228 34.80 -1.61 26.62
CA ALA A 228 34.27 -2.84 26.01
C ALA A 228 32.78 -2.69 25.62
N THR A 229 32.05 -1.75 26.20
CA THR A 229 30.64 -1.47 25.97
C THR A 229 30.40 -0.27 25.04
N ALA A 230 31.45 0.30 24.43
CA ALA A 230 31.33 1.49 23.58
C ALA A 230 30.30 1.30 22.44
N PHE A 231 30.36 0.18 21.73
CA PHE A 231 29.45 -0.13 20.61
C PHE A 231 28.01 -0.38 21.13
N GLU A 232 27.85 -1.13 22.20
CA GLU A 232 26.56 -1.38 22.86
C GLU A 232 25.88 -0.09 23.29
N SER A 233 26.63 0.85 23.88
CA SER A 233 26.12 2.17 24.27
C SER A 233 25.60 2.98 23.08
N VAL A 234 26.26 2.92 21.93
CA VAL A 234 25.77 3.57 20.70
C VAL A 234 24.51 2.89 20.21
N VAL A 235 24.44 1.55 20.20
CA VAL A 235 23.24 0.80 19.81
C VAL A 235 22.03 1.21 20.67
N ASP A 236 22.19 1.21 21.99
CA ASP A 236 21.10 1.52 22.94
C ASP A 236 20.62 2.96 22.77
N ARG A 237 21.52 3.91 22.55
CA ARG A 237 21.19 5.31 22.27
C ARG A 237 20.38 5.46 20.98
N LEU A 238 20.78 4.79 19.90
CA LEU A 238 20.09 4.87 18.61
C LEU A 238 18.71 4.20 18.67
N LEU A 239 18.57 3.06 19.34
CA LEU A 239 17.28 2.40 19.58
C LEU A 239 16.32 3.25 20.43
N GLY A 240 16.86 4.12 21.31
CA GLY A 240 16.10 5.11 22.09
C GLY A 240 15.72 6.36 21.32
N SER A 241 16.25 6.59 20.12
CA SER A 241 15.99 7.78 19.30
C SER A 241 14.61 7.74 18.66
N ALA A 242 13.93 8.89 18.58
CA ALA A 242 12.68 9.03 17.80
C ALA A 242 12.86 8.70 16.31
N ALA A 243 14.05 8.89 15.76
CA ALA A 243 14.39 8.57 14.39
C ALA A 243 14.36 7.06 14.11
N PHE A 244 14.46 6.20 15.14
CA PHE A 244 14.30 4.76 15.00
C PHE A 244 12.91 4.41 14.45
N GLY A 245 11.84 4.92 15.06
CA GLY A 245 10.47 4.67 14.58
C GLY A 245 10.22 5.26 13.20
N GLU A 246 10.82 6.40 12.86
CA GLU A 246 10.73 6.99 11.52
C GLU A 246 11.35 6.08 10.44
N ARG A 247 12.51 5.48 10.74
CA ARG A 247 13.19 4.53 9.84
C ARG A 247 12.47 3.19 9.76
N TRP A 248 12.23 2.54 10.91
CA TRP A 248 11.63 1.21 10.95
C TRP A 248 10.13 1.23 10.65
N GLY A 249 9.45 2.32 10.99
CA GLY A 249 8.09 2.57 10.54
C GLY A 249 8.00 2.70 9.02
N ARG A 250 9.00 3.33 8.35
CA ARG A 250 9.02 3.41 6.87
C ARG A 250 9.09 2.02 6.24
N HIS A 251 9.89 1.10 6.78
CA HIS A 251 9.93 -0.29 6.29
C HIS A 251 8.55 -0.97 6.38
N TRP A 252 7.84 -0.77 7.48
CA TRP A 252 6.47 -1.28 7.60
C TRP A 252 5.49 -0.60 6.66
N LEU A 253 5.62 0.69 6.44
CA LEU A 253 4.75 1.45 5.53
C LEU A 253 4.87 0.98 4.06
N ASP A 254 6.01 0.43 3.65
CA ASP A 254 6.17 -0.23 2.35
C ASP A 254 5.38 -1.55 2.29
N VAL A 255 5.46 -2.35 3.33
CA VAL A 255 4.67 -3.58 3.48
C VAL A 255 3.17 -3.27 3.55
N ALA A 256 2.79 -2.20 4.25
CA ALA A 256 1.43 -1.72 4.33
C ALA A 256 0.94 -1.01 3.05
N ARG A 257 1.74 -0.96 1.97
CA ARG A 257 1.43 -0.23 0.72
C ARG A 257 0.88 1.17 0.98
N TYR A 258 1.44 1.86 1.98
CA TYR A 258 0.97 3.16 2.40
C TYR A 258 0.97 4.17 1.26
N GLY A 259 -0.16 4.82 1.07
CA GLY A 259 -0.31 5.91 0.13
C GLY A 259 -1.50 6.79 0.53
N GLU A 260 -1.43 8.07 0.17
CA GLU A 260 -2.38 9.09 0.60
C GLU A 260 -3.48 9.35 -0.45
N SER A 261 -3.78 8.35 -1.28
CA SER A 261 -4.85 8.42 -2.29
C SER A 261 -5.33 7.04 -2.77
N THR A 262 -6.45 7.01 -3.51
CA THR A 262 -7.04 5.77 -4.06
C THR A 262 -6.20 5.14 -5.17
N GLY A 263 -5.47 5.92 -5.97
CA GLY A 263 -4.47 5.45 -6.94
C GLY A 263 -4.98 4.78 -8.21
N SER A 264 -6.28 4.58 -8.40
CA SER A 264 -6.85 3.94 -9.60
C SER A 264 -7.34 4.98 -10.62
N ALA A 265 -8.26 4.59 -11.53
CA ALA A 265 -8.80 5.41 -12.61
C ALA A 265 -9.30 6.80 -12.18
N ARG A 266 -9.73 6.93 -10.94
CA ARG A 266 -10.01 8.19 -10.25
C ARG A 266 -9.13 8.26 -9.01
N ASN A 267 -8.11 9.10 -9.04
CA ASN A 267 -7.17 9.25 -7.93
C ASN A 267 -7.69 10.30 -6.94
N LEU A 268 -8.36 9.82 -5.88
CA LEU A 268 -8.90 10.68 -4.82
C LEU A 268 -7.97 10.66 -3.60
N PRO A 269 -7.76 11.80 -2.92
CA PRO A 269 -6.89 11.86 -1.75
C PRO A 269 -7.47 11.11 -0.56
N TYR A 270 -6.57 10.65 0.30
CA TYR A 270 -6.83 10.16 1.65
C TYR A 270 -6.32 11.19 2.67
N PRO A 271 -7.06 12.26 2.95
CA PRO A 271 -6.56 13.40 3.73
C PRO A 271 -6.21 13.08 5.19
N HIS A 272 -6.64 11.93 5.70
CA HIS A 272 -6.39 11.47 7.07
C HIS A 272 -5.43 10.29 7.15
N ALA A 273 -4.84 9.84 6.03
CA ALA A 273 -3.94 8.68 6.00
C ALA A 273 -2.67 8.88 6.85
N TRP A 274 -2.19 10.12 6.98
CA TRP A 274 -1.03 10.46 7.79
C TRP A 274 -1.14 9.99 9.25
N ARG A 275 -2.34 9.85 9.81
CA ARG A 275 -2.55 9.32 11.17
C ARG A 275 -2.06 7.87 11.28
N TYR A 276 -2.31 7.04 10.25
CA TYR A 276 -1.82 5.67 10.22
C TYR A 276 -0.29 5.64 10.13
N ARG A 277 0.34 6.50 9.31
CA ARG A 277 1.81 6.64 9.28
C ARG A 277 2.35 6.96 10.68
N ASP A 278 1.76 7.94 11.33
CA ASP A 278 2.21 8.39 12.66
C ASP A 278 2.00 7.30 13.71
N TYR A 279 0.87 6.57 13.66
CA TYR A 279 0.65 5.38 14.50
C TYR A 279 1.77 4.34 14.31
N VAL A 280 2.15 4.05 13.07
CA VAL A 280 3.22 3.07 12.80
C VAL A 280 4.56 3.54 13.36
N ILE A 281 4.92 4.81 13.16
CA ILE A 281 6.16 5.41 13.70
C ILE A 281 6.17 5.30 15.24
N ASP A 282 5.07 5.64 15.89
CA ASP A 282 4.95 5.61 17.34
C ASP A 282 4.96 4.18 17.89
N ALA A 283 4.35 3.22 17.19
CA ALA A 283 4.38 1.80 17.55
C ALA A 283 5.82 1.26 17.58
N PHE A 284 6.65 1.57 16.58
CA PHE A 284 8.07 1.18 16.57
C PHE A 284 8.88 1.93 17.63
N ASN A 285 8.62 3.22 17.86
CA ASN A 285 9.31 4.00 18.91
C ASN A 285 9.02 3.47 20.32
N ASN A 286 7.79 3.07 20.56
CA ASN A 286 7.34 2.51 21.83
C ASN A 286 7.62 1.00 21.97
N ASP A 287 8.28 0.40 20.96
CA ASP A 287 8.55 -1.05 20.91
C ASP A 287 7.28 -1.88 21.17
N LYS A 288 6.15 -1.47 20.55
CA LYS A 288 4.88 -2.19 20.66
C LYS A 288 5.10 -3.66 20.28
N PRO A 289 4.71 -4.65 21.11
CA PRO A 289 4.82 -6.06 20.76
C PRO A 289 4.21 -6.35 19.37
N TYR A 290 4.95 -7.02 18.51
CA TYR A 290 4.55 -7.21 17.10
C TYR A 290 3.24 -8.00 16.97
N ASP A 291 2.97 -8.96 17.84
CA ASP A 291 1.69 -9.66 17.93
C ASP A 291 0.52 -8.71 18.25
N GLN A 292 0.70 -7.78 19.19
CA GLN A 292 -0.29 -6.74 19.48
C GLN A 292 -0.44 -5.75 18.32
N PHE A 293 0.67 -5.37 17.69
CA PHE A 293 0.67 -4.51 16.51
C PHE A 293 -0.15 -5.11 15.35
N ILE A 294 -0.03 -6.43 15.11
CA ILE A 294 -0.85 -7.13 14.11
C ILE A 294 -2.32 -7.20 14.54
N ARG A 295 -2.61 -7.51 15.82
CA ARG A 295 -4.00 -7.55 16.31
C ARG A 295 -4.71 -6.21 16.13
N GLU A 296 -4.04 -5.10 16.43
CA GLU A 296 -4.61 -3.76 16.27
C GLU A 296 -4.88 -3.42 14.80
N GLN A 297 -4.01 -3.81 13.88
CA GLN A 297 -4.19 -3.53 12.45
C GLN A 297 -5.30 -4.35 11.80
N ILE A 298 -5.60 -5.54 12.30
CA ILE A 298 -6.64 -6.42 11.75
C ILE A 298 -8.00 -6.18 12.40
N ALA A 299 -8.02 -5.94 13.72
CA ALA A 299 -9.24 -5.92 14.52
C ALA A 299 -9.24 -4.85 15.63
N GLY A 300 -8.51 -3.75 15.45
CA GLY A 300 -8.37 -2.71 16.47
C GLY A 300 -9.71 -2.12 16.95
N ASP A 301 -10.68 -1.99 16.06
CA ASP A 301 -12.05 -1.55 16.37
C ASP A 301 -12.83 -2.54 17.25
N LEU A 302 -12.40 -3.80 17.33
CA LEU A 302 -13.02 -4.87 18.11
C LEU A 302 -12.28 -5.19 19.41
N LEU A 303 -11.09 -4.60 19.63
CA LEU A 303 -10.29 -4.82 20.83
C LEU A 303 -10.79 -3.97 22.00
N PRO A 304 -10.66 -4.46 23.24
CA PRO A 304 -10.91 -3.65 24.42
C PRO A 304 -9.89 -2.53 24.54
N ALA A 305 -10.32 -1.36 25.02
CA ALA A 305 -9.46 -0.21 25.28
C ALA A 305 -9.61 0.26 26.73
N ASN A 306 -8.49 0.61 27.38
CA ASN A 306 -8.46 1.10 28.75
C ASN A 306 -8.58 2.64 28.83
N SER A 307 -8.45 3.32 27.69
CA SER A 307 -8.57 4.77 27.57
C SER A 307 -9.08 5.15 26.19
N GLU A 308 -9.59 6.38 26.07
CA GLU A 308 -10.00 6.97 24.78
C GLU A 308 -8.81 7.04 23.81
N ALA A 309 -7.65 7.45 24.28
CA ALA A 309 -6.43 7.52 23.47
C ALA A 309 -6.03 6.14 22.90
N GLN A 310 -6.10 5.09 23.73
CA GLN A 310 -5.85 3.72 23.25
C GLN A 310 -6.90 3.27 22.23
N ARG A 311 -8.18 3.59 22.47
CA ARG A 311 -9.25 3.29 21.49
C ARG A 311 -8.98 3.98 20.15
N ASP A 312 -8.62 5.25 20.18
CA ASP A 312 -8.30 6.03 18.98
C ASP A 312 -7.09 5.46 18.24
N GLU A 313 -6.04 5.09 18.97
CA GLU A 313 -4.86 4.41 18.43
C GLU A 313 -5.23 3.10 17.74
N GLN A 314 -6.05 2.26 18.38
CA GLN A 314 -6.53 0.99 17.83
C GLN A 314 -7.42 1.19 16.59
N LEU A 315 -8.26 2.21 16.55
CA LEU A 315 -9.04 2.56 15.37
C LEU A 315 -8.16 2.99 14.19
N ILE A 316 -7.16 3.86 14.45
CA ILE A 316 -6.19 4.33 13.44
C ILE A 316 -5.38 3.15 12.89
N ALA A 317 -5.01 2.19 13.72
CA ALA A 317 -4.28 0.99 13.31
C ALA A 317 -4.98 0.21 12.19
N THR A 318 -6.32 0.15 12.22
CA THR A 318 -7.12 -0.53 11.19
C THR A 318 -7.03 0.12 9.80
N GLY A 319 -6.39 1.29 9.70
CA GLY A 319 -6.00 1.92 8.43
C GLY A 319 -5.17 1.00 7.53
N PHE A 320 -4.47 0.03 8.08
CA PHE A 320 -3.78 -1.04 7.35
C PHE A 320 -4.68 -1.72 6.32
N LEU A 321 -5.92 -2.02 6.68
CA LEU A 321 -6.91 -2.68 5.82
C LEU A 321 -7.64 -1.70 4.88
N ALA A 322 -7.63 -0.40 5.20
CA ALA A 322 -8.46 0.59 4.50
C ALA A 322 -7.71 1.41 3.45
N LEU A 323 -6.39 1.61 3.61
CA LEU A 323 -5.59 2.54 2.80
C LEU A 323 -5.09 1.97 1.47
N GLY A 324 -5.58 0.82 1.03
CA GLY A 324 -5.24 0.22 -0.26
C GLY A 324 -5.77 0.97 -1.48
N VAL A 325 -5.37 0.50 -2.66
CA VAL A 325 -5.85 1.00 -3.96
C VAL A 325 -7.35 0.70 -4.11
N LYS A 326 -8.12 1.68 -4.63
CA LYS A 326 -9.57 1.51 -4.88
C LYS A 326 -9.98 2.08 -6.22
N ASP A 327 -10.63 1.26 -7.04
CA ASP A 327 -11.28 1.73 -8.26
C ASP A 327 -12.70 2.27 -7.95
N VAL A 328 -12.76 3.49 -7.44
CA VAL A 328 -14.03 4.16 -7.11
C VAL A 328 -14.92 4.40 -8.33
N ASN A 329 -14.39 4.28 -9.54
CA ASN A 329 -15.13 4.39 -10.80
C ASN A 329 -15.53 3.03 -11.38
N GLN A 330 -15.32 1.92 -10.64
CA GLN A 330 -15.73 0.58 -11.07
C GLN A 330 -17.21 0.55 -11.45
N ARG A 331 -17.49 0.05 -12.64
CA ARG A 331 -18.84 0.00 -13.20
C ARG A 331 -19.83 -0.77 -12.33
N TYR A 332 -19.37 -1.86 -11.70
CA TYR A 332 -20.22 -2.77 -10.93
C TYR A 332 -19.83 -2.76 -9.46
N LYS A 333 -20.81 -2.47 -8.60
CA LYS A 333 -20.60 -2.41 -7.16
C LYS A 333 -20.08 -3.73 -6.57
N VAL A 334 -20.58 -4.87 -7.07
CA VAL A 334 -20.15 -6.19 -6.60
C VAL A 334 -18.66 -6.42 -6.91
N ARG A 335 -18.18 -5.98 -8.08
CA ARG A 335 -16.75 -6.05 -8.43
C ARG A 335 -15.92 -5.16 -7.54
N PHE A 336 -16.36 -3.92 -7.34
CA PHE A 336 -15.69 -3.01 -6.43
C PHE A 336 -15.50 -3.63 -5.02
N VAL A 337 -16.54 -4.26 -4.48
CA VAL A 337 -16.46 -4.94 -3.18
C VAL A 337 -15.48 -6.10 -3.23
N MET A 338 -15.60 -6.98 -4.22
CA MET A 338 -14.73 -8.18 -4.31
C MET A 338 -13.27 -7.85 -4.63
N ASP A 339 -13.00 -6.76 -5.34
CA ASP A 339 -11.64 -6.31 -5.61
C ASP A 339 -11.00 -5.69 -4.35
N ASN A 340 -11.77 -4.99 -3.51
CA ASN A 340 -11.28 -4.54 -2.21
C ASN A 340 -11.04 -5.71 -1.23
N VAL A 341 -11.89 -6.74 -1.26
CA VAL A 341 -11.70 -7.97 -0.46
C VAL A 341 -10.41 -8.69 -0.89
N ASP A 342 -10.18 -8.81 -2.19
CA ASP A 342 -8.97 -9.42 -2.74
C ASP A 342 -7.70 -8.65 -2.34
N GLU A 343 -7.76 -7.34 -2.41
CA GLU A 343 -6.68 -6.43 -2.00
C GLU A 343 -6.36 -6.60 -0.50
N GLN A 344 -7.37 -6.75 0.36
CA GLN A 344 -7.17 -7.02 1.79
C GLN A 344 -6.55 -8.40 2.04
N ILE A 345 -7.00 -9.43 1.33
CA ILE A 345 -6.43 -10.80 1.44
C ILE A 345 -4.98 -10.80 0.99
N ASP A 346 -4.66 -10.21 -0.17
CA ASP A 346 -3.28 -10.13 -0.67
C ASP A 346 -2.38 -9.39 0.33
N THR A 347 -2.86 -8.27 0.85
CA THR A 347 -2.11 -7.49 1.83
C THR A 347 -1.83 -8.26 3.11
N VAL A 348 -2.85 -8.87 3.72
CA VAL A 348 -2.67 -9.60 4.98
C VAL A 348 -1.81 -10.84 4.78
N SER A 349 -2.05 -11.60 3.72
CA SER A 349 -1.30 -12.83 3.48
C SER A 349 0.17 -12.59 3.15
N ARG A 350 0.50 -11.58 2.34
CA ARG A 350 1.90 -11.22 2.04
C ARG A 350 2.57 -10.51 3.20
N ALA A 351 1.89 -9.54 3.82
CA ALA A 351 2.49 -8.73 4.87
C ALA A 351 2.82 -9.53 6.12
N VAL A 352 1.93 -10.44 6.53
CA VAL A 352 2.06 -11.17 7.80
C VAL A 352 2.59 -12.58 7.62
N LEU A 353 2.15 -13.27 6.55
CA LEU A 353 2.44 -14.69 6.34
C LEU A 353 3.47 -14.95 5.24
N GLY A 354 3.82 -13.95 4.42
CA GLY A 354 4.66 -14.18 3.25
C GLY A 354 4.04 -15.15 2.24
N LEU A 355 2.72 -15.09 2.03
CA LEU A 355 1.99 -16.00 1.14
C LEU A 355 1.22 -15.24 0.06
N THR A 356 1.09 -15.85 -1.11
CA THR A 356 0.37 -15.32 -2.27
C THR A 356 -1.07 -15.84 -2.35
N ALA A 357 -1.84 -15.75 -1.23
CA ALA A 357 -3.16 -16.35 -1.12
C ALA A 357 -4.17 -15.89 -2.19
N SER A 358 -4.04 -14.67 -2.72
CA SER A 358 -4.89 -14.13 -3.78
C SER A 358 -4.84 -14.95 -5.08
N CYS A 359 -3.79 -15.73 -5.33
CA CYS A 359 -3.74 -16.66 -6.45
C CYS A 359 -4.86 -17.71 -6.39
N ALA A 360 -5.39 -18.01 -5.19
CA ALA A 360 -6.49 -18.95 -4.99
C ALA A 360 -7.89 -18.34 -5.26
N ARG A 361 -7.99 -17.06 -5.67
CA ARG A 361 -9.26 -16.41 -6.03
C ARG A 361 -10.02 -17.14 -7.16
N CYS A 362 -9.30 -17.60 -8.18
CA CYS A 362 -9.91 -18.13 -9.41
C CYS A 362 -10.03 -19.66 -9.46
N HIS A 363 -9.09 -20.36 -8.86
CA HIS A 363 -8.95 -21.81 -8.75
C HIS A 363 -8.05 -22.14 -7.57
N ASP A 364 -7.91 -23.39 -7.18
CA ASP A 364 -6.94 -23.79 -6.16
C ASP A 364 -5.54 -23.25 -6.50
N HIS A 365 -4.80 -22.80 -5.51
CA HIS A 365 -3.47 -22.21 -5.73
C HIS A 365 -2.59 -23.18 -6.49
N LYS A 366 -1.94 -22.71 -7.56
CA LYS A 366 -1.22 -23.58 -8.49
C LYS A 366 -0.08 -24.38 -7.84
N PHE A 367 0.58 -23.79 -6.85
CA PHE A 367 1.80 -24.33 -6.25
C PHE A 367 1.65 -24.61 -4.76
N ASP A 368 1.05 -23.69 -4.01
CA ASP A 368 0.88 -23.81 -2.57
C ASP A 368 -0.38 -24.61 -2.23
N PRO A 369 -0.40 -25.37 -1.14
CA PRO A 369 -1.57 -26.14 -0.75
C PRO A 369 -2.66 -25.26 -0.12
N ILE A 370 -3.11 -24.26 -0.87
CA ILE A 370 -4.18 -23.31 -0.54
C ILE A 370 -5.34 -23.54 -1.50
N PRO A 371 -6.38 -24.27 -1.09
CA PRO A 371 -7.56 -24.46 -1.91
C PRO A 371 -8.36 -23.17 -2.05
N GLN A 372 -9.14 -23.05 -3.11
CA GLN A 372 -10.03 -21.91 -3.34
C GLN A 372 -10.99 -21.69 -2.18
N THR A 373 -11.41 -22.72 -1.49
CA THR A 373 -12.25 -22.64 -0.29
C THR A 373 -11.61 -21.83 0.82
N ASP A 374 -10.31 -21.95 1.06
CA ASP A 374 -9.59 -21.19 2.09
C ASP A 374 -9.55 -19.71 1.74
N TYR A 375 -9.34 -19.37 0.45
CA TYR A 375 -9.43 -17.98 -0.01
C TYR A 375 -10.82 -17.40 0.27
N TYR A 376 -11.90 -18.12 -0.05
CA TYR A 376 -13.26 -17.63 0.19
C TYR A 376 -13.67 -17.69 1.66
N ALA A 377 -13.05 -18.52 2.47
CA ALA A 377 -13.19 -18.46 3.92
C ALA A 377 -12.68 -17.12 4.48
N LEU A 378 -11.49 -16.68 4.06
CA LEU A 378 -10.98 -15.33 4.37
C LEU A 378 -11.83 -14.22 3.72
N ALA A 379 -12.26 -14.41 2.47
CA ALA A 379 -13.10 -13.45 1.78
C ALA A 379 -14.43 -13.19 2.51
N GLY A 380 -15.00 -14.19 3.16
CA GLY A 380 -16.18 -14.03 4.01
C GLY A 380 -15.96 -13.07 5.19
N ILE A 381 -14.78 -13.11 5.81
CA ILE A 381 -14.36 -12.23 6.90
C ILE A 381 -14.31 -10.76 6.41
N PHE A 382 -13.57 -10.50 5.34
CA PHE A 382 -13.40 -9.14 4.81
C PHE A 382 -14.66 -8.61 4.12
N ARG A 383 -15.50 -9.48 3.55
CA ARG A 383 -16.81 -9.07 3.01
C ARG A 383 -17.80 -8.68 4.11
N SER A 384 -17.64 -9.20 5.31
CA SER A 384 -18.39 -8.83 6.50
C SER A 384 -17.83 -7.59 7.21
N THR A 385 -17.00 -6.81 6.50
CA THR A 385 -16.27 -5.64 7.02
C THR A 385 -16.54 -4.42 6.13
N ASP A 386 -16.90 -3.29 6.74
CA ASP A 386 -17.02 -2.01 6.06
C ASP A 386 -15.66 -1.32 5.97
N LEU A 387 -15.29 -0.86 4.77
CA LEU A 387 -14.08 -0.07 4.53
C LEU A 387 -14.33 1.41 4.78
N CYS A 388 -13.89 1.92 5.91
CA CYS A 388 -14.07 3.30 6.33
C CYS A 388 -12.93 4.19 5.80
N ALA A 389 -12.88 4.39 4.48
CA ALA A 389 -11.87 5.22 3.81
C ALA A 389 -12.44 6.54 3.24
N GLY A 390 -13.64 6.93 3.67
CA GLY A 390 -14.30 8.17 3.24
C GLY A 390 -14.66 8.22 1.76
N VAL A 391 -14.56 7.10 1.03
CA VAL A 391 -14.84 7.03 -0.40
C VAL A 391 -15.84 5.94 -0.72
N ARG A 392 -16.63 6.16 -1.76
CA ARG A 392 -17.59 5.19 -2.28
C ARG A 392 -17.45 4.98 -3.78
N ASN A 393 -17.92 3.85 -4.25
CA ASN A 393 -18.01 3.57 -5.68
C ASN A 393 -19.16 4.39 -6.31
N LYS A 394 -18.81 5.16 -7.34
CA LYS A 394 -19.78 5.97 -8.09
C LYS A 394 -19.32 6.11 -9.54
N MET A 395 -19.72 5.18 -10.41
CA MET A 395 -19.38 5.26 -11.82
C MET A 395 -19.81 6.59 -12.44
N GLY A 396 -18.88 7.29 -13.10
CA GLY A 396 -19.15 8.57 -13.77
C GLY A 396 -19.44 9.73 -12.81
N GLY A 397 -19.16 9.57 -11.51
CA GLY A 397 -19.25 10.63 -10.52
C GLY A 397 -18.18 11.69 -10.67
N GLY A 398 -18.30 12.79 -9.92
CA GLY A 398 -17.30 13.85 -9.83
C GLY A 398 -17.30 14.49 -8.44
N GLY A 399 -16.11 14.87 -7.95
CA GLY A 399 -15.95 15.57 -6.69
C GLY A 399 -16.64 14.87 -5.52
N LEU A 400 -17.62 15.55 -4.92
CA LEU A 400 -18.35 15.06 -3.72
C LEU A 400 -19.16 13.77 -3.95
N ASP A 401 -19.42 13.36 -5.20
CA ASP A 401 -20.16 12.11 -5.45
C ASP A 401 -19.40 10.88 -4.96
N TYR A 402 -18.07 10.97 -4.89
CA TYR A 402 -17.21 9.88 -4.39
C TYR A 402 -17.01 9.91 -2.89
N TYR A 403 -17.33 11.03 -2.21
CA TYR A 403 -17.12 11.17 -0.78
C TYR A 403 -18.28 10.59 0.03
N ASP A 404 -17.93 9.79 1.03
CA ASP A 404 -18.88 9.13 1.92
C ASP A 404 -18.50 9.38 3.38
N THR A 405 -19.18 10.36 4.01
CA THR A 405 -18.90 10.74 5.38
C THR A 405 -19.29 9.68 6.42
N ASP A 406 -20.21 8.77 6.06
CA ASP A 406 -20.60 7.66 6.94
C ASP A 406 -19.51 6.58 7.00
N MET A 407 -18.57 6.61 6.05
CA MET A 407 -17.39 5.75 5.96
C MET A 407 -16.13 6.44 6.52
N LEU A 408 -16.27 7.16 7.63
CA LEU A 408 -15.17 7.71 8.43
C LEU A 408 -15.29 7.24 9.87
N LEU A 409 -14.16 6.93 10.51
CA LEU A 409 -14.12 6.58 11.93
C LEU A 409 -13.92 7.86 12.76
N LYS A 410 -14.85 8.14 13.67
CA LYS A 410 -14.75 9.26 14.62
C LYS A 410 -13.75 8.90 15.73
N LEU A 411 -12.86 9.82 16.03
CA LEU A 411 -11.91 9.75 17.14
C LEU A 411 -12.37 10.69 18.26
N GLY A 412 -11.94 10.41 19.48
CA GLY A 412 -12.34 11.18 20.66
C GLY A 412 -13.80 10.98 21.07
N SER A 413 -14.21 11.67 22.11
CA SER A 413 -15.61 11.71 22.52
C SER A 413 -16.40 12.63 21.60
N PRO A 414 -17.64 12.26 21.20
CA PRO A 414 -18.46 13.12 20.37
C PRO A 414 -18.75 14.45 21.09
N PRO A 415 -18.72 15.59 20.38
CA PRO A 415 -19.06 16.88 20.98
C PRO A 415 -20.50 16.88 21.48
N SER A 416 -20.75 17.51 22.63
CA SER A 416 -22.02 17.52 23.35
C SER A 416 -23.17 18.27 22.64
N SER A 417 -22.99 18.77 21.40
CA SER A 417 -23.97 19.62 20.69
C SER A 417 -24.50 18.97 19.38
N GLU A 418 -25.04 17.77 19.45
CA GLU A 418 -25.65 17.11 18.27
C GLU A 418 -26.98 17.74 17.83
N ALA A 419 -27.71 18.44 18.71
CA ALA A 419 -29.07 18.91 18.42
C ALA A 419 -29.14 20.08 17.42
N ASP A 420 -28.22 21.07 17.50
CA ASP A 420 -28.22 22.23 16.61
C ASP A 420 -27.70 21.94 15.19
N SER A 421 -26.84 20.94 15.04
CA SER A 421 -26.33 20.55 13.72
C SER A 421 -27.38 19.75 12.93
N SER A 422 -28.25 19.03 13.60
CA SER A 422 -29.28 18.18 12.97
C SER A 422 -30.35 19.00 12.23
N ALA A 423 -30.84 20.10 12.82
CA ALA A 423 -31.83 20.96 12.19
C ALA A 423 -31.29 21.65 10.93
N LYS A 424 -30.11 22.23 11.00
CA LYS A 424 -29.42 22.87 9.85
C LYS A 424 -29.11 21.87 8.75
N LYS A 425 -28.70 20.65 9.11
CA LYS A 425 -28.44 19.57 8.16
C LYS A 425 -29.72 19.20 7.36
N GLU A 426 -30.88 19.06 8.01
CA GLU A 426 -32.12 18.72 7.32
C GLU A 426 -32.63 19.89 6.47
N GLU A 427 -32.49 21.14 6.92
CA GLU A 427 -32.79 22.32 6.14
C GLU A 427 -31.93 22.42 4.85
N THR A 428 -30.61 22.29 4.97
CA THR A 428 -29.69 22.29 3.83
C THR A 428 -29.95 21.14 2.88
N LYS A 429 -30.29 19.96 3.40
CA LYS A 429 -30.64 18.78 2.59
C LYS A 429 -31.92 19.01 1.76
N LYS A 430 -32.94 19.68 2.33
CA LYS A 430 -34.13 20.07 1.62
C LYS A 430 -33.82 21.08 0.52
N ALA A 431 -33.08 22.15 0.84
CA ALA A 431 -32.67 23.18 -0.12
C ALA A 431 -31.84 22.58 -1.26
N LEU A 432 -30.94 21.63 -0.98
CA LEU A 432 -30.17 20.90 -1.98
C LEU A 432 -31.05 20.04 -2.90
N ALA A 433 -32.08 19.39 -2.35
CA ALA A 433 -33.03 18.60 -3.15
C ALA A 433 -33.83 19.50 -4.12
N GLU A 434 -34.23 20.67 -3.67
CA GLU A 434 -34.92 21.69 -4.49
C GLU A 434 -34.00 22.24 -5.60
N ALA A 435 -32.74 22.60 -5.26
CA ALA A 435 -31.78 23.09 -6.24
C ALA A 435 -31.41 22.03 -7.30
N ARG A 436 -31.36 20.75 -6.93
CA ARG A 436 -31.13 19.65 -7.88
C ARG A 436 -32.33 19.44 -8.81
N ALA A 437 -33.55 19.57 -8.30
CA ALA A 437 -34.76 19.52 -9.12
C ALA A 437 -34.81 20.70 -10.14
N GLU A 438 -34.40 21.88 -9.69
CA GLU A 438 -34.27 23.06 -10.55
C GLU A 438 -33.25 22.85 -11.67
N LEU A 439 -32.06 22.37 -11.32
CA LEU A 439 -31.01 22.05 -12.30
C LEU A 439 -31.45 20.98 -13.29
N GLN A 440 -32.19 19.97 -12.85
CA GLN A 440 -32.72 18.92 -13.73
C GLN A 440 -33.79 19.50 -14.69
N ALA A 441 -34.67 20.33 -14.21
CA ALA A 441 -35.67 20.99 -15.06
C ALA A 441 -35.03 21.88 -16.14
N LEU A 442 -33.96 22.60 -15.78
CA LEU A 442 -33.18 23.40 -16.73
C LEU A 442 -32.44 22.53 -17.76
N ALA A 443 -31.94 21.35 -17.35
CA ALA A 443 -31.27 20.41 -18.25
C ALA A 443 -32.27 19.74 -19.24
N ASP A 444 -33.49 19.52 -18.81
CA ASP A 444 -34.56 18.90 -19.63
C ASP A 444 -35.25 19.93 -20.55
N SER A 445 -34.96 21.23 -20.42
CA SER A 445 -35.51 22.33 -21.20
C SER A 445 -34.44 23.10 -21.99
N LYS A 446 -34.86 23.93 -22.96
CA LYS A 446 -33.94 24.84 -23.66
C LYS A 446 -33.55 26.06 -22.81
N GLU A 447 -34.28 26.34 -21.73
CA GLU A 447 -34.11 27.50 -20.86
C GLU A 447 -32.75 27.49 -20.11
N GLY A 448 -32.17 26.32 -19.91
CA GLY A 448 -30.85 26.18 -19.27
C GLY A 448 -29.71 26.93 -19.99
N ASN A 449 -29.84 27.13 -21.28
CA ASN A 449 -28.86 27.86 -22.11
C ASN A 449 -29.16 29.38 -22.20
N GLU A 450 -30.30 29.83 -21.70
CA GLU A 450 -30.62 31.25 -21.66
C GLU A 450 -29.75 32.00 -20.67
N LEU A 451 -29.44 33.24 -20.99
CA LEU A 451 -28.63 34.11 -20.12
C LEU A 451 -29.52 34.72 -19.03
N ALA A 452 -29.05 34.65 -17.81
CA ALA A 452 -29.58 35.41 -16.68
C ALA A 452 -29.19 36.89 -16.78
N PRO A 453 -29.78 37.80 -15.95
CA PRO A 453 -29.48 39.21 -15.99
C PRO A 453 -28.01 39.55 -15.76
N ASP A 454 -27.23 38.66 -15.14
CA ASP A 454 -25.78 38.81 -14.92
C ASP A 454 -24.93 38.31 -16.09
N GLY A 455 -25.55 37.90 -17.22
CA GLY A 455 -24.86 37.46 -18.43
C GLY A 455 -24.37 35.98 -18.39
N ARG A 456 -24.66 35.23 -17.33
CA ARG A 456 -24.30 33.82 -17.22
C ARG A 456 -25.47 32.91 -17.62
N GLN A 457 -25.17 31.72 -18.12
CA GLN A 457 -26.21 30.75 -18.43
C GLN A 457 -26.92 30.26 -17.16
N LYS A 458 -28.25 30.12 -17.22
CA LYS A 458 -29.07 29.66 -16.07
C LYS A 458 -28.64 28.30 -15.53
N ASN A 459 -28.21 27.37 -16.39
CA ASN A 459 -27.70 26.06 -15.98
C ASN A 459 -26.37 26.14 -15.21
N VAL A 460 -25.52 27.14 -15.51
CA VAL A 460 -24.26 27.38 -14.79
C VAL A 460 -24.55 27.88 -13.38
N ILE A 461 -25.46 28.85 -13.25
CA ILE A 461 -25.89 29.39 -11.95
C ILE A 461 -26.53 28.29 -11.08
N ALA A 462 -27.40 27.45 -11.68
CA ALA A 462 -28.03 26.35 -10.97
C ALA A 462 -27.01 25.30 -10.49
N ARG A 463 -25.98 25.00 -11.31
CA ARG A 463 -24.87 24.12 -10.91
C ARG A 463 -24.07 24.69 -9.76
N GLU A 464 -23.74 25.97 -9.79
CA GLU A 464 -23.05 26.66 -8.69
C GLU A 464 -23.87 26.64 -7.39
N LYS A 465 -25.19 26.89 -7.48
CA LYS A 465 -26.12 26.77 -6.34
C LYS A 465 -26.12 25.36 -5.74
N VAL A 466 -26.20 24.33 -6.59
CA VAL A 466 -26.12 22.93 -6.15
C VAL A 466 -24.77 22.67 -5.49
N ALA A 467 -23.64 23.10 -6.09
CA ALA A 467 -22.30 22.92 -5.54
C ALA A 467 -22.14 23.62 -4.18
N LYS A 468 -22.66 24.85 -4.03
CA LYS A 468 -22.65 25.60 -2.77
C LYS A 468 -23.41 24.86 -1.68
N LEU A 469 -24.67 24.45 -1.95
CA LEU A 469 -25.49 23.72 -0.99
C LEU A 469 -24.91 22.34 -0.64
N GLN A 470 -24.25 21.67 -1.58
CA GLN A 470 -23.49 20.44 -1.31
C GLN A 470 -22.33 20.68 -0.34
N ALA A 471 -21.58 21.75 -0.53
CA ALA A 471 -20.49 22.13 0.38
C ALA A 471 -21.02 22.51 1.78
N GLU A 472 -22.14 23.24 1.86
CA GLU A 472 -22.80 23.57 3.13
C GLU A 472 -23.31 22.31 3.85
N LEU A 473 -23.99 21.40 3.13
CA LEU A 473 -24.45 20.13 3.69
C LEU A 473 -23.26 19.30 4.20
N LEU A 474 -22.15 19.29 3.47
CA LEU A 474 -20.93 18.60 3.88
C LEU A 474 -20.37 19.23 5.16
N ALA A 475 -20.29 20.58 5.24
CA ALA A 475 -19.83 21.26 6.44
C ALA A 475 -20.64 20.89 7.70
N HIS A 476 -21.95 20.63 7.55
CA HIS A 476 -22.81 20.24 8.66
C HIS A 476 -22.86 18.73 8.93
N SER A 477 -22.46 17.89 7.96
CA SER A 477 -22.58 16.43 8.05
C SER A 477 -21.25 15.68 8.09
N ASP A 478 -20.15 16.34 7.74
CA ASP A 478 -18.82 15.72 7.72
C ASP A 478 -18.28 15.61 9.16
N PRO A 479 -18.07 14.40 9.69
CA PRO A 479 -17.48 14.20 10.99
C PRO A 479 -16.11 14.89 11.14
N ALA A 480 -15.36 15.01 10.05
CA ALA A 480 -14.05 15.68 10.03
C ALA A 480 -14.12 17.19 10.31
N MET A 481 -15.31 17.81 10.16
CA MET A 481 -15.56 19.20 10.53
C MET A 481 -15.96 19.36 12.00
N GLN A 482 -16.35 18.26 12.65
CA GLN A 482 -16.82 18.23 14.03
C GLN A 482 -15.73 17.75 15.01
N GLY A 483 -14.70 17.06 14.53
CA GLY A 483 -13.61 16.53 15.34
C GLY A 483 -12.64 15.68 14.52
N PRO A 484 -11.66 15.07 15.17
CA PRO A 484 -10.69 14.22 14.49
C PRO A 484 -11.37 12.94 13.98
N VAL A 485 -10.96 12.53 12.76
CA VAL A 485 -11.40 11.28 12.14
C VAL A 485 -10.20 10.48 11.64
N ALA A 486 -10.39 9.16 11.49
CA ALA A 486 -9.41 8.27 10.89
C ALA A 486 -10.02 7.45 9.76
N PHE A 487 -9.16 6.88 8.94
CA PHE A 487 -9.49 5.78 8.03
C PHE A 487 -9.22 4.45 8.73
N GLY A 488 -10.06 3.47 8.47
CA GLY A 488 -9.94 2.15 9.05
C GLY A 488 -11.08 1.24 8.61
N VAL A 489 -11.41 0.28 9.45
CA VAL A 489 -12.51 -0.66 9.19
C VAL A 489 -13.40 -0.80 10.42
N ARG A 490 -14.61 -1.29 10.20
CA ARG A 490 -15.54 -1.73 11.23
C ARG A 490 -16.33 -2.93 10.73
N ASP A 491 -16.95 -3.68 11.64
CA ASP A 491 -17.87 -4.75 11.24
C ASP A 491 -19.05 -4.19 10.45
N SER A 492 -19.38 -4.86 9.35
CA SER A 492 -20.53 -4.51 8.54
C SER A 492 -21.84 -4.83 9.27
N LYS A 493 -22.90 -4.10 8.94
CA LYS A 493 -24.26 -4.44 9.41
C LYS A 493 -24.74 -5.80 8.90
N THR A 494 -24.16 -6.31 7.82
CA THR A 494 -24.49 -7.61 7.24
C THR A 494 -23.30 -8.55 7.40
N ILE A 495 -23.40 -9.45 8.34
CA ILE A 495 -22.44 -10.50 8.62
C ILE A 495 -22.91 -11.79 7.93
N SER A 496 -22.08 -12.37 7.07
CA SER A 496 -22.44 -13.60 6.35
C SER A 496 -21.23 -14.34 5.80
N ASP A 497 -21.39 -15.64 5.67
CA ASP A 497 -20.53 -16.45 4.84
C ASP A 497 -20.67 -16.03 3.36
N THR A 498 -19.71 -16.41 2.52
CA THR A 498 -19.71 -15.99 1.12
C THR A 498 -19.64 -17.17 0.16
N GLU A 499 -20.19 -16.96 -1.02
CA GLU A 499 -20.10 -17.95 -2.10
C GLU A 499 -18.74 -17.85 -2.82
N ILE A 500 -18.22 -18.96 -3.27
CA ILE A 500 -17.11 -19.01 -4.23
C ILE A 500 -17.52 -18.21 -5.48
N ARG A 501 -16.60 -17.42 -6.00
CA ARG A 501 -16.77 -16.75 -7.29
C ARG A 501 -16.09 -17.58 -8.35
N VAL A 502 -16.90 -18.24 -9.16
CA VAL A 502 -16.41 -19.17 -10.17
C VAL A 502 -15.42 -18.47 -11.11
N ARG A 503 -14.18 -18.97 -11.19
CA ARG A 503 -13.08 -18.38 -11.95
C ARG A 503 -12.75 -16.94 -11.53
N GLY A 504 -13.02 -16.57 -10.27
CA GLY A 504 -12.81 -15.24 -9.74
C GLY A 504 -13.80 -14.16 -10.24
N GLU A 505 -14.79 -14.54 -11.06
CA GLU A 505 -15.79 -13.60 -11.59
C GLU A 505 -16.82 -13.27 -10.50
N ALA A 506 -16.80 -12.01 -10.04
CA ALA A 506 -17.58 -11.54 -8.88
C ALA A 506 -19.08 -11.88 -8.95
N GLU A 507 -19.61 -12.04 -10.16
CA GLU A 507 -21.03 -12.28 -10.44
C GLU A 507 -21.43 -13.76 -10.51
N LYS A 508 -20.46 -14.66 -10.76
CA LYS A 508 -20.73 -16.09 -10.91
C LYS A 508 -20.63 -16.81 -9.58
N LEU A 509 -21.78 -17.14 -9.03
CA LEU A 509 -21.89 -17.74 -7.70
C LEU A 509 -21.73 -19.27 -7.77
N GLY A 510 -20.85 -19.79 -6.91
CA GLY A 510 -20.68 -21.20 -6.60
C GLY A 510 -21.22 -21.56 -5.20
N PRO A 511 -20.72 -22.63 -4.59
CA PRO A 511 -21.08 -23.04 -3.22
C PRO A 511 -20.75 -21.96 -2.18
N VAL A 512 -21.50 -21.93 -1.09
CA VAL A 512 -21.21 -21.11 0.08
C VAL A 512 -20.08 -21.74 0.88
N VAL A 513 -19.14 -20.91 1.31
CA VAL A 513 -18.02 -21.29 2.18
C VAL A 513 -18.16 -20.53 3.49
N ALA A 514 -18.03 -21.24 4.60
CA ALA A 514 -17.99 -20.65 5.92
C ALA A 514 -16.71 -19.79 6.11
N ARG A 515 -16.81 -18.71 6.87
CA ARG A 515 -15.66 -17.88 7.24
C ARG A 515 -14.65 -18.71 8.03
N GLY A 516 -13.37 -18.47 7.78
CA GLY A 516 -12.28 -19.25 8.37
C GLY A 516 -10.90 -18.77 7.93
N PHE A 517 -9.89 -19.61 8.14
CA PHE A 517 -8.48 -19.29 7.93
C PHE A 517 -7.84 -20.25 6.92
N LEU A 518 -6.56 -20.01 6.58
CA LEU A 518 -5.83 -20.86 5.65
C LEU A 518 -5.45 -22.19 6.31
N GLY A 519 -5.98 -23.29 5.82
CA GLY A 519 -5.75 -24.65 6.34
C GLY A 519 -4.32 -25.18 6.13
N VAL A 520 -3.51 -24.49 5.32
CA VAL A 520 -2.09 -24.83 5.11
C VAL A 520 -1.26 -24.60 6.39
N ILE A 521 -1.68 -23.67 7.26
CA ILE A 521 -0.98 -23.36 8.52
C ILE A 521 -1.59 -24.24 9.63
N PRO A 522 -0.84 -25.21 10.15
CA PRO A 522 -1.37 -26.26 11.05
C PRO A 522 -1.45 -25.75 12.50
N ILE A 523 -2.37 -24.84 12.80
CA ILE A 523 -2.65 -24.44 14.18
C ILE A 523 -3.71 -25.39 14.72
N ALA A 524 -3.34 -26.17 15.75
CA ALA A 524 -4.31 -26.98 16.46
C ALA A 524 -5.30 -26.06 17.20
N ASP A 525 -6.61 -26.35 17.08
CA ASP A 525 -7.68 -25.61 17.72
C ASP A 525 -7.67 -24.10 17.37
N PRO A 526 -7.85 -23.72 16.08
CA PRO A 526 -7.96 -22.30 15.72
C PRO A 526 -9.19 -21.68 16.39
N PRO A 527 -9.16 -20.37 16.73
CA PRO A 527 -10.30 -19.74 17.38
C PRO A 527 -11.56 -19.87 16.51
N PRO A 528 -12.70 -20.30 17.08
CA PRO A 528 -13.93 -20.43 16.31
C PRO A 528 -14.46 -19.05 15.92
N VAL A 529 -14.78 -18.87 14.65
CA VAL A 529 -15.28 -17.58 14.11
C VAL A 529 -16.66 -17.28 14.73
N ASN A 530 -16.80 -16.09 15.34
CA ASN A 530 -18.06 -15.63 15.90
C ASN A 530 -19.09 -15.39 14.77
N PRO A 531 -20.25 -16.08 14.78
CA PRO A 531 -21.25 -15.94 13.72
C PRO A 531 -21.86 -14.54 13.63
N ASN A 532 -21.83 -13.76 14.70
CA ASN A 532 -22.41 -12.42 14.80
C ASN A 532 -21.42 -11.27 14.54
N GLN A 533 -20.15 -11.58 14.33
CA GLN A 533 -19.09 -10.62 14.01
C GLN A 533 -18.40 -11.01 12.70
N SER A 534 -17.61 -10.11 12.14
CA SER A 534 -16.91 -10.37 10.86
C SER A 534 -15.97 -11.58 10.90
N GLY A 535 -15.40 -11.90 12.05
CA GLY A 535 -14.33 -12.91 12.22
C GLY A 535 -12.95 -12.30 12.21
N ARG A 536 -12.81 -10.95 12.12
CA ARG A 536 -11.49 -10.27 12.14
C ARG A 536 -10.78 -10.41 13.48
N LEU A 537 -11.51 -10.46 14.59
CA LEU A 537 -10.91 -10.65 15.91
C LEU A 537 -10.23 -12.03 16.00
N GLU A 538 -10.91 -13.06 15.55
CA GLU A 538 -10.40 -14.42 15.51
C GLU A 538 -9.25 -14.56 14.49
N LEU A 539 -9.36 -13.89 13.33
CA LEU A 539 -8.26 -13.82 12.35
C LEU A 539 -7.02 -13.17 12.95
N ALA A 540 -7.20 -12.06 13.69
CA ALA A 540 -6.10 -11.37 14.37
C ALA A 540 -5.42 -12.26 15.41
N GLN A 541 -6.20 -13.01 16.18
CA GLN A 541 -5.70 -13.99 17.16
C GLN A 541 -4.95 -15.14 16.48
N TRP A 542 -5.47 -15.65 15.37
CA TRP A 542 -4.87 -16.72 14.59
C TRP A 542 -3.55 -16.28 13.94
N LEU A 543 -3.49 -15.06 13.37
CA LEU A 543 -2.26 -14.48 12.80
C LEU A 543 -1.19 -14.25 13.87
N ALA A 544 -1.57 -13.70 15.01
CA ALA A 544 -0.66 -13.36 16.11
C ALA A 544 -0.39 -14.51 17.10
N SER A 545 -0.79 -15.73 16.75
CA SER A 545 -0.55 -16.92 17.58
C SER A 545 0.93 -17.30 17.57
N GLU A 546 1.49 -17.60 18.74
CA GLU A 546 2.85 -18.17 18.86
C GLU A 546 2.99 -19.52 18.12
N LYS A 547 1.88 -20.20 17.86
CA LYS A 547 1.83 -21.45 17.11
C LYS A 547 1.83 -21.22 15.59
N ASN A 548 1.65 -19.99 15.13
CA ASN A 548 1.75 -19.66 13.70
C ASN A 548 3.22 -19.51 13.30
N PRO A 549 3.78 -20.47 12.54
CA PRO A 549 5.21 -20.46 12.25
C PRO A 549 5.63 -19.33 11.32
N LEU A 550 4.70 -18.79 10.52
CA LEU A 550 5.02 -17.81 9.49
C LEU A 550 5.13 -16.39 10.05
N THR A 551 4.25 -15.98 10.94
CA THR A 551 4.21 -14.61 11.43
C THR A 551 5.55 -14.15 12.04
N SER A 552 6.16 -14.99 12.88
CA SER A 552 7.47 -14.69 13.45
C SER A 552 8.61 -14.84 12.43
N ARG A 553 8.63 -15.91 11.61
CA ARG A 553 9.67 -16.11 10.58
C ARG A 553 9.71 -14.97 9.57
N VAL A 554 8.56 -14.52 9.09
CA VAL A 554 8.47 -13.44 8.09
C VAL A 554 9.00 -12.13 8.65
N MET A 555 8.61 -11.76 9.88
CA MET A 555 9.10 -10.52 10.51
C MET A 555 10.59 -10.58 10.80
N VAL A 556 11.07 -11.70 11.35
CA VAL A 556 12.51 -11.93 11.59
C VAL A 556 13.31 -11.84 10.31
N ASN A 557 12.83 -12.45 9.22
CA ASN A 557 13.49 -12.40 7.93
C ASN A 557 13.57 -10.98 7.36
N ARG A 558 12.52 -10.17 7.51
CA ARG A 558 12.56 -8.75 7.11
C ARG A 558 13.52 -7.93 7.95
N ILE A 559 13.55 -8.14 9.27
CA ILE A 559 14.54 -7.48 10.15
C ILE A 559 15.95 -7.83 9.70
N TRP A 560 16.23 -9.10 9.45
CA TRP A 560 17.52 -9.54 8.94
C TRP A 560 17.87 -8.90 7.60
N GLN A 561 16.94 -8.89 6.66
CA GLN A 561 17.10 -8.29 5.33
C GLN A 561 17.45 -6.80 5.40
N HIS A 562 16.79 -6.02 6.28
CA HIS A 562 17.08 -4.60 6.42
C HIS A 562 18.45 -4.32 7.02
N LEU A 563 19.00 -5.24 7.83
CA LEU A 563 20.31 -5.10 8.46
C LEU A 563 21.47 -5.64 7.60
N PHE A 564 21.25 -6.69 6.81
CA PHE A 564 22.29 -7.32 5.98
C PHE A 564 22.15 -7.09 4.46
N GLY A 565 21.06 -6.42 4.04
CA GLY A 565 20.75 -6.15 2.63
C GLY A 565 20.04 -7.29 1.91
N GLN A 566 20.01 -8.50 2.46
CA GLN A 566 19.25 -9.65 1.95
C GLN A 566 18.72 -10.50 3.10
N GLY A 567 17.54 -11.11 2.91
CA GLY A 567 16.92 -11.99 3.89
C GLY A 567 17.62 -13.36 4.00
N LEU A 568 17.40 -14.07 5.11
CA LEU A 568 17.72 -15.49 5.20
C LEU A 568 16.91 -16.30 4.18
N VAL A 569 15.70 -15.82 3.87
CA VAL A 569 14.89 -16.22 2.72
C VAL A 569 14.87 -15.02 1.76
N LEU A 570 15.41 -15.19 0.56
CA LEU A 570 15.57 -14.09 -0.40
C LEU A 570 14.20 -13.55 -0.89
N SER A 571 13.24 -14.43 -1.11
CA SER A 571 11.86 -14.08 -1.48
C SER A 571 11.05 -13.62 -0.27
N VAL A 572 11.32 -12.40 0.26
CA VAL A 572 10.81 -11.89 1.54
C VAL A 572 9.28 -11.81 1.66
N ASP A 573 8.56 -11.74 0.55
CA ASP A 573 7.09 -11.69 0.48
C ASP A 573 6.47 -12.99 -0.03
N ASN A 574 7.28 -14.06 -0.22
CA ASN A 574 6.83 -15.36 -0.69
C ASN A 574 7.63 -16.50 -0.04
N PHE A 575 7.08 -17.08 0.99
CA PHE A 575 7.59 -18.27 1.69
C PHE A 575 6.94 -19.56 1.20
N GLY A 576 6.07 -19.46 0.17
CA GLY A 576 5.43 -20.59 -0.47
C GLY A 576 6.40 -21.44 -1.31
N VAL A 577 5.85 -22.43 -1.98
CA VAL A 577 6.61 -23.42 -2.78
C VAL A 577 7.43 -22.79 -3.90
N THR A 578 7.03 -21.64 -4.41
CA THR A 578 7.76 -20.89 -5.44
C THR A 578 8.75 -19.88 -4.88
N GLY A 579 8.81 -19.72 -3.56
CA GLY A 579 9.80 -18.91 -2.88
C GLY A 579 11.11 -19.66 -2.65
N ASP A 580 12.10 -18.92 -2.15
CA ASP A 580 13.42 -19.47 -1.88
C ASP A 580 13.44 -20.26 -0.56
N ALA A 581 14.31 -21.26 -0.50
CA ALA A 581 14.61 -21.93 0.76
C ALA A 581 15.53 -21.04 1.63
N PRO A 582 15.41 -21.09 2.97
CA PRO A 582 16.29 -20.31 3.83
C PRO A 582 17.74 -20.76 3.73
N SER A 583 18.68 -19.81 3.61
CA SER A 583 20.12 -20.09 3.62
C SER A 583 20.58 -20.70 4.94
N HIS A 584 19.95 -20.26 6.05
CA HIS A 584 20.23 -20.72 7.43
C HIS A 584 18.91 -21.10 8.13
N PRO A 585 18.32 -22.26 7.85
CA PRO A 585 17.00 -22.64 8.37
C PRO A 585 16.97 -22.73 9.91
N GLU A 586 18.04 -23.23 10.53
CA GLU A 586 18.15 -23.32 11.98
C GLU A 586 18.24 -21.95 12.64
N LEU A 587 18.99 -21.01 12.04
CA LEU A 587 19.09 -19.64 12.53
C LEU A 587 17.75 -18.92 12.43
N LEU A 588 17.02 -19.11 11.33
CA LEU A 588 15.69 -18.53 11.15
C LEU A 588 14.73 -18.99 12.25
N ASP A 589 14.68 -20.28 12.55
CA ASP A 589 13.85 -20.83 13.62
C ASP A 589 14.28 -20.35 15.00
N HIS A 590 15.60 -20.30 15.27
CA HIS A 590 16.14 -19.78 16.52
C HIS A 590 15.77 -18.33 16.75
N LEU A 591 15.92 -17.47 15.73
CA LEU A 591 15.55 -16.06 15.82
C LEU A 591 14.03 -15.88 15.97
N ALA A 592 13.23 -16.67 15.27
CA ALA A 592 11.76 -16.61 15.38
C ALA A 592 11.29 -17.00 16.79
N GLN A 593 11.84 -18.05 17.38
CA GLN A 593 11.55 -18.42 18.76
C GLN A 593 12.05 -17.40 19.77
N ARG A 594 13.25 -16.84 19.56
CA ARG A 594 13.78 -15.78 20.40
C ARG A 594 12.89 -14.55 20.37
N PHE A 595 12.42 -14.14 19.19
CA PHE A 595 11.51 -13.02 18.98
C PHE A 595 10.22 -13.20 19.81
N ILE A 596 9.63 -14.40 19.78
CA ILE A 596 8.45 -14.74 20.59
C ILE A 596 8.77 -14.68 22.08
N ARG A 597 9.82 -15.36 22.54
CA ARG A 597 10.22 -15.43 23.97
C ARG A 597 10.57 -14.07 24.56
N GLU A 598 11.12 -13.15 23.76
CA GLU A 598 11.46 -11.80 24.18
C GLU A 598 10.28 -10.82 24.11
N GLY A 599 9.04 -11.34 23.91
CA GLY A 599 7.79 -10.59 23.93
C GLY A 599 7.52 -9.86 22.62
N TRP A 600 7.93 -10.44 21.47
CA TRP A 600 7.71 -9.89 20.13
C TRP A 600 8.31 -8.48 19.95
N SER A 601 9.39 -8.19 20.66
CA SER A 601 10.06 -6.89 20.68
C SER A 601 10.99 -6.76 19.46
N VAL A 602 10.67 -5.82 18.58
CA VAL A 602 11.50 -5.52 17.39
C VAL A 602 12.84 -4.93 17.86
N LYS A 603 12.85 -4.02 18.84
CA LYS A 603 14.08 -3.40 19.33
C LYS A 603 15.04 -4.40 19.94
N LYS A 604 14.53 -5.36 20.73
CA LYS A 604 15.38 -6.41 21.33
C LYS A 604 16.00 -7.31 20.25
N LEU A 605 15.23 -7.69 19.23
CA LEU A 605 15.74 -8.52 18.15
C LEU A 605 16.78 -7.78 17.31
N VAL A 606 16.52 -6.52 16.93
CA VAL A 606 17.47 -5.65 16.23
C VAL A 606 18.74 -5.51 17.05
N ARG A 607 18.64 -5.20 18.35
CA ARG A 607 19.78 -5.11 19.26
C ARG A 607 20.60 -6.39 19.27
N ALA A 608 19.94 -7.53 19.39
CA ALA A 608 20.63 -8.83 19.42
C ALA A 608 21.42 -9.10 18.14
N ILE A 609 20.88 -8.72 16.97
CA ILE A 609 21.52 -8.92 15.67
C ILE A 609 22.68 -7.94 15.46
N VAL A 610 22.51 -6.64 15.73
CA VAL A 610 23.57 -5.65 15.46
C VAL A 610 24.77 -5.79 16.41
N LEU A 611 24.58 -6.40 17.58
CA LEU A 611 25.67 -6.70 18.52
C LEU A 611 26.48 -7.94 18.12
N THR A 612 26.09 -8.72 17.13
CA THR A 612 26.85 -9.87 16.63
C THR A 612 28.16 -9.45 15.96
N ARG A 613 29.12 -10.34 15.95
CA ARG A 613 30.34 -10.16 15.14
C ARG A 613 30.04 -10.23 13.63
N ALA A 614 29.03 -11.00 13.23
CA ALA A 614 28.56 -11.09 11.86
C ALA A 614 28.13 -9.72 11.31
N TYR A 615 27.38 -8.91 12.07
CA TYR A 615 27.00 -7.55 11.70
C TYR A 615 28.21 -6.59 11.65
N GLN A 616 29.20 -6.79 12.52
CA GLN A 616 30.38 -5.94 12.62
C GLN A 616 31.49 -6.27 11.62
N LEU A 617 31.27 -7.25 10.74
CA LEU A 617 32.25 -7.58 9.69
C LEU A 617 32.50 -6.40 8.74
N GLY A 618 33.72 -6.33 8.24
CA GLY A 618 34.08 -5.44 7.12
C GLY A 618 33.52 -5.91 5.79
N SER A 619 33.79 -5.15 4.73
CA SER A 619 33.29 -5.42 3.37
C SER A 619 34.39 -5.93 2.41
N ALA A 620 35.49 -6.42 2.92
CA ALA A 620 36.57 -6.97 2.10
C ALA A 620 36.10 -8.16 1.24
N THR A 621 36.70 -8.33 0.06
CA THR A 621 36.28 -9.32 -0.94
C THR A 621 37.46 -10.24 -1.36
N PRO A 622 37.86 -11.18 -0.49
CA PRO A 622 38.92 -12.17 -0.87
C PRO A 622 38.44 -13.00 -2.08
N SER A 623 39.32 -13.24 -3.05
CA SER A 623 38.99 -13.94 -4.30
C SER A 623 38.46 -15.36 -4.08
N THR A 624 38.95 -16.06 -3.07
CA THR A 624 38.49 -17.40 -2.70
C THR A 624 37.04 -17.40 -2.24
N HIS A 625 36.64 -16.43 -1.42
CA HIS A 625 35.26 -16.29 -0.93
C HIS A 625 34.30 -15.90 -2.06
N MET A 626 34.72 -14.99 -2.93
CA MET A 626 33.95 -14.58 -4.11
C MET A 626 33.73 -15.71 -5.11
N THR A 627 34.62 -16.75 -5.12
CA THR A 627 34.42 -17.92 -5.97
C THR A 627 33.41 -18.90 -5.36
N THR A 628 33.40 -19.04 -4.02
CA THR A 628 32.57 -20.03 -3.32
C THR A 628 31.15 -19.51 -3.07
N ASP A 629 31.02 -18.26 -2.62
CA ASP A 629 29.76 -17.59 -2.30
C ASP A 629 29.80 -16.13 -2.76
N PRO A 630 29.65 -15.88 -4.07
CA PRO A 630 29.72 -14.52 -4.63
C PRO A 630 28.59 -13.62 -4.14
N ALA A 631 27.42 -14.20 -3.86
CA ALA A 631 26.23 -13.48 -3.38
C ALA A 631 26.31 -13.14 -1.88
N ASN A 632 27.29 -13.69 -1.14
CA ASN A 632 27.40 -13.54 0.32
C ASN A 632 26.15 -14.06 1.08
N GLU A 633 25.53 -15.11 0.59
CA GLU A 633 24.38 -15.73 1.27
C GLU A 633 24.75 -16.34 2.63
N LEU A 634 26.03 -16.67 2.81
CA LEU A 634 26.57 -17.28 4.03
C LEU A 634 27.08 -16.25 5.05
N VAL A 635 27.04 -14.96 4.73
CA VAL A 635 27.39 -13.84 5.62
C VAL A 635 28.87 -13.86 6.06
N TRP A 636 29.81 -14.14 5.13
CA TRP A 636 31.26 -14.08 5.42
C TRP A 636 31.82 -12.65 5.46
N ARG A 637 31.04 -11.64 5.00
CA ARG A 637 31.33 -10.20 5.09
C ARG A 637 30.06 -9.42 5.32
N HIS A 638 30.16 -8.14 5.65
CA HIS A 638 29.04 -7.22 5.50
C HIS A 638 28.95 -6.73 4.05
N THR A 639 27.78 -6.89 3.41
CA THR A 639 27.59 -6.46 2.01
C THR A 639 27.40 -4.94 1.97
N PRO A 640 28.20 -4.19 1.16
CA PRO A 640 27.91 -2.78 0.93
C PRO A 640 26.50 -2.62 0.31
N ARG A 641 25.69 -1.74 0.88
CA ARG A 641 24.36 -1.41 0.34
C ARG A 641 24.27 0.04 -0.12
N ARG A 642 23.53 0.29 -1.18
CA ARG A 642 23.12 1.65 -1.52
C ARG A 642 22.12 2.14 -0.47
N LEU A 643 22.23 3.41 -0.08
CA LEU A 643 21.24 4.08 0.75
C LEU A 643 19.88 4.10 0.05
N ASP A 644 18.81 3.97 0.79
CA ASP A 644 17.45 4.12 0.29
C ASP A 644 17.18 5.58 -0.13
N ALA A 645 16.13 5.79 -0.91
CA ALA A 645 15.76 7.11 -1.43
C ALA A 645 15.63 8.16 -0.31
N GLU A 646 14.99 7.79 0.79
CA GLU A 646 14.81 8.66 1.97
C GLU A 646 16.14 8.95 2.66
N GLU A 647 17.02 7.94 2.78
CA GLU A 647 18.35 8.11 3.39
C GLU A 647 19.22 9.06 2.56
N ILE A 648 19.20 8.93 1.22
CA ILE A 648 19.96 9.82 0.32
C ILE A 648 19.47 11.26 0.47
N ARG A 649 18.15 11.47 0.45
CA ARG A 649 17.58 12.81 0.59
C ARG A 649 17.85 13.41 1.98
N ASP A 650 17.61 12.65 3.03
CA ASP A 650 17.79 13.11 4.41
C ASP A 650 19.28 13.37 4.72
N ALA A 651 20.21 12.53 4.23
CA ALA A 651 21.64 12.75 4.34
C ALA A 651 22.09 14.01 3.57
N THR A 652 21.48 14.28 2.41
CA THR A 652 21.74 15.51 1.63
C THR A 652 21.35 16.75 2.43
N LEU A 653 20.16 16.74 3.06
CA LEU A 653 19.69 17.83 3.94
C LEU A 653 20.59 17.98 5.18
N ALA A 654 21.03 16.85 5.77
CA ALA A 654 21.93 16.85 6.93
C ALA A 654 23.29 17.46 6.61
N ALA A 655 23.94 17.07 5.49
CA ALA A 655 25.20 17.64 5.04
C ALA A 655 25.08 19.13 4.76
N ALA A 656 23.99 19.58 4.12
CA ALA A 656 23.68 20.97 3.88
C ALA A 656 23.35 21.76 5.16
N GLY A 657 23.03 21.09 6.27
CA GLY A 657 22.63 21.72 7.54
C GLY A 657 21.21 22.30 7.53
N THR A 658 20.35 21.81 6.63
CA THR A 658 18.97 22.27 6.44
C THR A 658 17.93 21.29 6.94
N LEU A 659 18.34 20.10 7.40
CA LEU A 659 17.43 19.05 7.86
C LEU A 659 16.63 19.51 9.09
N ASN A 660 15.30 19.41 8.97
CA ASN A 660 14.35 19.64 10.06
C ASN A 660 13.84 18.29 10.59
N LEU A 661 14.13 18.00 11.86
CA LEU A 661 13.74 16.77 12.54
C LEU A 661 12.34 16.82 13.18
N SER A 662 11.65 17.97 13.15
CA SER A 662 10.32 18.07 13.74
C SER A 662 9.28 17.32 12.92
N ARG A 663 8.39 16.58 13.62
CA ARG A 663 7.23 15.93 13.00
C ARG A 663 6.22 17.02 12.60
N PRO A 664 5.71 17.03 11.34
CA PRO A 664 4.63 17.93 10.96
C PRO A 664 3.31 17.50 11.59
N GLU A 665 2.39 18.42 11.79
CA GLU A 665 1.04 18.15 12.32
C GLU A 665 0.22 17.23 11.42
N ALA A 666 0.42 17.28 10.11
CA ALA A 666 -0.27 16.47 9.12
C ALA A 666 0.48 16.46 7.78
N SER A 667 0.05 15.61 6.84
CA SER A 667 0.51 15.65 5.44
C SER A 667 -0.10 16.81 4.66
N LEU A 668 0.60 17.30 3.63
CA LEU A 668 0.07 18.28 2.66
C LEU A 668 -1.17 17.74 1.91
N ALA A 669 -1.34 16.43 1.81
CA ALA A 669 -2.51 15.82 1.16
C ALA A 669 -3.82 16.10 1.90
N LYS A 670 -3.78 16.53 3.17
CA LYS A 670 -4.98 16.87 3.97
C LYS A 670 -5.84 17.96 3.34
N ASP A 671 -5.23 18.83 2.56
CA ASP A 671 -5.92 20.00 1.99
C ASP A 671 -6.81 19.65 0.79
N PHE A 672 -6.69 18.46 0.21
CA PHE A 672 -7.34 18.02 -1.04
C PHE A 672 -8.52 17.06 -0.83
N LYS A 673 -9.42 17.31 0.10
CA LYS A 673 -10.45 16.36 0.59
C LYS A 673 -11.16 15.52 -0.48
N VAL A 674 -11.64 16.11 -1.57
CA VAL A 674 -12.46 15.44 -2.60
C VAL A 674 -12.08 15.83 -4.02
N THR A 675 -10.95 16.48 -4.18
CA THR A 675 -10.44 16.89 -5.49
C THR A 675 -9.75 15.71 -6.15
N GLU A 676 -10.12 15.39 -7.39
CA GLU A 676 -9.42 14.36 -8.17
C GLU A 676 -7.99 14.83 -8.46
N LEU A 677 -7.01 14.04 -8.00
CA LEU A 677 -5.58 14.33 -8.19
C LEU A 677 -5.15 13.81 -9.57
N ARG A 678 -4.99 14.73 -10.51
CA ARG A 678 -4.49 14.43 -11.86
C ARG A 678 -2.98 14.64 -11.89
N ASN A 679 -2.25 13.73 -12.54
CA ASN A 679 -0.78 13.77 -12.57
C ASN A 679 -0.21 15.12 -13.03
N ASN A 680 -0.89 15.84 -13.90
CA ASN A 680 -0.49 17.16 -14.42
C ASN A 680 -1.40 18.29 -13.92
N GLY A 681 -2.21 18.05 -12.90
CA GLY A 681 -3.12 19.06 -12.34
C GLY A 681 -2.41 20.02 -11.36
N PRO A 682 -3.06 21.14 -11.04
CA PRO A 682 -2.51 22.13 -10.09
C PRO A 682 -2.29 21.55 -8.69
N GLU A 683 -3.10 20.56 -8.29
CA GLU A 683 -2.95 19.86 -7.02
C GLU A 683 -1.66 19.02 -6.99
N ALA A 684 -1.36 18.31 -8.07
CA ALA A 684 -0.12 17.54 -8.20
C ALA A 684 1.09 18.47 -8.19
N GLN A 685 1.03 19.57 -8.90
CA GLN A 685 2.10 20.59 -8.91
C GLN A 685 2.32 21.18 -7.51
N ARG A 686 1.26 21.48 -6.76
CA ARG A 686 1.36 21.96 -5.38
C ARG A 686 2.01 20.92 -4.45
N LEU A 687 1.64 19.65 -4.56
CA LEU A 687 2.25 18.56 -3.80
C LEU A 687 3.74 18.39 -4.13
N MET A 688 4.09 18.40 -5.41
CA MET A 688 5.48 18.26 -5.87
C MET A 688 6.33 19.45 -5.45
N SER A 689 5.83 20.69 -5.58
CA SER A 689 6.52 21.90 -5.12
C SER A 689 6.71 21.90 -3.59
N GLY A 690 5.70 21.47 -2.85
CA GLY A 690 5.78 21.30 -1.40
C GLY A 690 6.82 20.26 -0.99
N ALA A 691 6.87 19.13 -1.67
CA ALA A 691 7.87 18.08 -1.44
C ALA A 691 9.30 18.57 -1.78
N LEU A 692 9.44 19.30 -2.89
CA LEU A 692 10.71 19.86 -3.36
C LEU A 692 11.29 20.91 -2.38
N SER A 693 10.44 21.74 -1.79
CA SER A 693 10.84 22.80 -0.85
C SER A 693 10.96 22.32 0.60
N SER A 694 10.40 21.15 0.92
CA SER A 694 10.41 20.61 2.29
C SER A 694 11.83 20.28 2.77
N THR A 695 12.14 20.70 3.99
CA THR A 695 13.36 20.32 4.71
C THR A 695 13.12 19.25 5.77
N GLN A 696 11.88 18.77 5.93
CA GLN A 696 11.53 17.72 6.86
C GLN A 696 12.04 16.37 6.39
N ARG A 697 12.09 15.42 7.30
CA ARG A 697 12.42 14.03 7.01
C ARG A 697 11.53 13.46 5.90
N SER A 698 12.11 12.65 5.04
CA SER A 698 11.46 12.09 3.86
C SER A 698 10.23 11.23 4.18
N VAL A 699 10.17 10.61 5.35
CA VAL A 699 9.00 9.83 5.82
C VAL A 699 7.72 10.66 5.93
N TYR A 700 7.85 11.99 6.05
CA TYR A 700 6.73 12.94 6.17
C TYR A 700 6.31 13.58 4.85
N LEU A 701 7.01 13.31 3.75
CA LEU A 701 6.60 13.79 2.43
C LEU A 701 5.24 13.20 2.02
N PRO A 702 4.41 13.95 1.29
CA PRO A 702 3.15 13.43 0.79
C PRO A 702 3.39 12.29 -0.20
N LEU A 703 2.77 11.14 0.03
CA LEU A 703 2.88 9.95 -0.81
C LEU A 703 1.56 9.68 -1.52
N VAL A 704 1.28 10.48 -2.53
CA VAL A 704 0.09 10.32 -3.38
C VAL A 704 0.42 9.34 -4.51
N ARG A 705 -0.39 8.32 -4.68
CA ARG A 705 -0.21 7.31 -5.74
C ARG A 705 -0.17 7.97 -7.12
N ASN A 706 0.76 7.55 -7.95
CA ASN A 706 1.08 8.12 -9.27
C ASN A 706 1.65 9.56 -9.24
N ILE A 707 1.91 10.14 -8.06
CA ILE A 707 2.49 11.47 -7.86
C ILE A 707 3.57 11.36 -6.77
N THR A 708 4.53 10.47 -6.96
CA THR A 708 5.65 10.28 -6.02
C THR A 708 6.67 11.40 -6.18
N PRO A 709 7.18 12.00 -5.09
CA PRO A 709 8.24 12.99 -5.17
C PRO A 709 9.46 12.46 -5.94
N THR A 710 9.97 13.25 -6.91
CA THR A 710 11.08 12.84 -7.80
C THR A 710 12.32 12.42 -7.01
N SER A 711 12.60 13.09 -5.88
CA SER A 711 13.71 12.74 -4.98
C SER A 711 13.63 11.33 -4.39
N LEU A 712 12.43 10.74 -4.35
CA LEU A 712 12.20 9.38 -3.90
C LEU A 712 12.11 8.41 -5.08
N ASP A 713 11.31 8.74 -6.09
CA ASP A 713 11.02 7.88 -7.24
C ASP A 713 12.29 7.46 -7.99
N VAL A 714 13.23 8.39 -8.20
CA VAL A 714 14.48 8.14 -8.95
C VAL A 714 15.42 7.11 -8.29
N PHE A 715 15.26 6.86 -6.99
CA PHE A 715 16.07 5.92 -6.20
C PHE A 715 15.29 4.68 -5.76
N ASP A 716 14.41 4.18 -6.62
CA ASP A 716 13.67 2.91 -6.44
C ASP A 716 12.79 2.89 -5.18
N PHE A 717 12.08 3.99 -4.93
CA PHE A 717 11.11 4.04 -3.83
C PHE A 717 10.01 3.00 -4.03
N ALA A 718 9.53 2.40 -2.93
CA ALA A 718 8.48 1.39 -2.98
C ALA A 718 7.21 1.89 -3.66
N THR A 719 6.59 1.05 -4.49
CA THR A 719 5.29 1.36 -5.07
C THR A 719 4.22 1.33 -3.96
N GLN A 720 3.32 2.32 -3.97
CA GLN A 720 2.25 2.39 -2.97
C GLN A 720 1.03 1.52 -3.35
N GLY A 721 1.16 0.69 -4.38
CA GLY A 721 0.07 -0.13 -4.95
C GLY A 721 0.02 -1.58 -4.46
N MET A 722 1.11 -2.10 -3.92
CA MET A 722 1.24 -3.49 -3.47
C MET A 722 2.17 -3.60 -2.27
N VAL A 723 2.10 -4.73 -1.57
CA VAL A 723 3.05 -5.09 -0.51
C VAL A 723 4.46 -5.14 -1.10
N THR A 724 5.39 -4.42 -0.47
CA THR A 724 6.81 -4.38 -0.88
C THR A 724 7.67 -4.65 0.34
N GLY A 725 8.10 -5.88 0.53
CA GLY A 725 8.99 -6.26 1.63
C GLY A 725 10.47 -6.03 1.30
N SER A 726 10.82 -5.96 0.01
CA SER A 726 12.15 -5.61 -0.48
C SER A 726 12.04 -4.68 -1.67
N ARG A 727 12.79 -3.60 -1.66
CA ARG A 727 12.86 -2.64 -2.79
C ARG A 727 13.90 -3.09 -3.80
N ASP A 728 13.69 -2.76 -5.06
CA ASP A 728 14.74 -2.87 -6.08
C ASP A 728 15.92 -1.95 -5.75
N THR A 729 17.10 -2.29 -6.25
CA THR A 729 18.30 -1.47 -6.15
C THR A 729 18.94 -1.37 -7.51
N THR A 730 18.56 -0.35 -8.29
CA THR A 730 19.07 -0.13 -9.64
C THR A 730 20.18 0.90 -9.66
N THR A 731 21.03 0.85 -10.69
CA THR A 731 21.99 1.90 -11.00
C THR A 731 21.77 2.31 -12.44
N VAL A 732 21.06 3.43 -12.63
CA VAL A 732 20.62 3.90 -13.93
C VAL A 732 21.04 5.35 -14.20
N ALA A 733 21.14 5.74 -15.48
CA ALA A 733 21.58 7.07 -15.88
C ALA A 733 20.68 8.21 -15.34
N THR A 734 19.41 7.96 -15.13
CA THR A 734 18.46 8.92 -14.57
C THR A 734 18.83 9.38 -13.15
N GLN A 735 19.43 8.51 -12.34
CA GLN A 735 19.96 8.87 -11.01
C GLN A 735 21.10 9.85 -11.08
N ALA A 736 22.02 9.65 -12.03
CA ALA A 736 23.13 10.58 -12.26
C ALA A 736 22.61 11.93 -12.78
N LEU A 737 21.66 11.92 -13.72
CA LEU A 737 21.03 13.13 -14.24
C LEU A 737 20.29 13.90 -13.14
N TYR A 738 19.61 13.22 -12.24
CA TYR A 738 18.97 13.83 -11.07
C TYR A 738 20.01 14.54 -10.19
N LEU A 739 21.09 13.85 -9.82
CA LEU A 739 22.13 14.41 -8.95
C LEU A 739 22.86 15.61 -9.57
N LEU A 740 22.90 15.68 -10.92
CA LEU A 740 23.55 16.78 -11.63
C LEU A 740 22.61 17.98 -11.88
N ASN A 741 21.31 17.75 -12.05
CA ASN A 741 20.42 18.77 -12.62
C ASN A 741 19.24 19.14 -11.75
N ASP A 742 18.84 18.28 -10.78
CA ASP A 742 17.60 18.51 -10.02
C ASP A 742 17.71 19.77 -9.13
N PRO A 743 16.71 20.65 -9.11
CA PRO A 743 16.70 21.86 -8.28
C PRO A 743 16.85 21.59 -6.78
N PHE A 744 16.40 20.47 -6.28
CA PHE A 744 16.60 20.08 -4.87
C PHE A 744 18.09 19.90 -4.58
N VAL A 745 18.78 19.10 -5.41
CA VAL A 745 20.22 18.83 -5.22
C VAL A 745 21.04 20.12 -5.33
N ARG A 746 20.71 20.97 -6.31
CA ARG A 746 21.39 22.25 -6.49
C ARG A 746 21.17 23.19 -5.31
N ARG A 747 19.96 23.31 -4.77
CA ARG A 747 19.70 24.11 -3.56
C ARG A 747 20.45 23.58 -2.35
N GLN A 748 20.48 22.28 -2.15
CA GLN A 748 21.22 21.70 -1.03
C GLN A 748 22.73 21.84 -1.21
N SER A 749 23.26 21.76 -2.42
CA SER A 749 24.66 22.03 -2.73
C SER A 749 25.05 23.48 -2.45
N LEU A 750 24.15 24.43 -2.77
CA LEU A 750 24.31 25.85 -2.42
C LEU A 750 24.36 26.04 -0.90
N ALA A 751 23.37 25.51 -0.19
CA ALA A 751 23.32 25.59 1.27
C ALA A 751 24.52 24.94 1.95
N PHE A 752 25.02 23.84 1.39
CA PHE A 752 26.23 23.18 1.87
C PHE A 752 27.49 24.04 1.65
N ALA A 753 27.64 24.67 0.49
CA ALA A 753 28.71 25.61 0.20
C ALA A 753 28.65 26.84 1.14
N ASP A 754 27.48 27.42 1.33
CA ASP A 754 27.27 28.52 2.28
C ASP A 754 27.63 28.14 3.71
N ARG A 755 27.28 26.94 4.13
CA ARG A 755 27.63 26.41 5.46
C ARG A 755 29.15 26.31 5.66
N LEU A 756 29.88 25.83 4.63
CA LEU A 756 31.34 25.76 4.65
C LEU A 756 31.99 27.14 4.64
N LEU A 757 31.55 28.05 3.77
CA LEU A 757 32.11 29.38 3.63
C LEU A 757 31.87 30.28 4.87
N LYS A 758 30.85 30.02 5.66
CA LYS A 758 30.60 30.65 6.96
C LYS A 758 31.66 30.28 8.02
N GLN A 759 32.50 29.26 7.80
CA GLN A 759 33.62 28.92 8.68
C GLN A 759 34.80 29.86 8.37
N ALA A 760 34.72 31.11 8.85
CA ALA A 760 35.64 32.19 8.49
C ALA A 760 37.05 31.99 9.01
N ASP A 761 37.21 31.22 10.08
CA ASP A 761 38.49 30.88 10.74
C ASP A 761 39.24 29.72 10.06
N ARG A 762 38.69 29.11 9.02
CA ARG A 762 39.24 27.97 8.31
C ARG A 762 39.74 28.36 6.91
N ASP A 763 40.91 27.88 6.53
CA ASP A 763 41.34 27.93 5.14
C ASP A 763 40.60 26.90 4.26
N ASP A 764 40.86 26.93 2.97
CA ASP A 764 40.13 26.07 2.00
C ASP A 764 40.46 24.58 2.21
N ALA A 765 41.70 24.24 2.64
CA ALA A 765 42.05 22.84 2.95
C ALA A 765 41.24 22.32 4.16
N ALA A 766 41.13 23.11 5.21
CA ALA A 766 40.34 22.77 6.38
C ALA A 766 38.84 22.72 6.08
N ARG A 767 38.33 23.56 5.15
CA ARG A 767 36.92 23.51 4.69
C ARG A 767 36.67 22.27 3.84
N VAL A 768 37.60 21.84 3.01
CA VAL A 768 37.54 20.61 2.24
C VAL A 768 37.46 19.40 3.19
N ASP A 769 38.33 19.34 4.19
CA ASP A 769 38.28 18.28 5.20
C ASP A 769 36.91 18.25 5.94
N LEU A 770 36.40 19.42 6.33
CA LEU A 770 35.10 19.53 6.96
C LEU A 770 33.94 19.08 6.04
N ALA A 771 34.03 19.35 4.72
CA ALA A 771 33.05 18.88 3.75
C ALA A 771 33.01 17.35 3.68
N TYR A 772 34.18 16.70 3.70
CA TYR A 772 34.26 15.24 3.78
C TYR A 772 33.70 14.70 5.10
N GLN A 773 34.01 15.36 6.19
CA GLN A 773 33.47 14.97 7.50
C GLN A 773 31.94 15.05 7.52
N TRP A 774 31.33 16.15 7.06
CA TRP A 774 29.85 16.30 7.07
C TRP A 774 29.15 15.37 6.06
N ALA A 775 29.78 15.09 4.92
CA ALA A 775 29.15 14.24 3.90
C ALA A 775 29.45 12.74 4.11
N MET A 776 30.70 12.39 4.45
CA MET A 776 31.17 11.01 4.48
C MET A 776 31.40 10.46 5.89
N GLY A 777 31.43 11.34 6.92
CA GLY A 777 31.75 10.96 8.30
C GLY A 777 33.21 10.70 8.56
N ARG A 778 34.13 11.07 7.67
CA ARG A 778 35.58 10.89 7.77
C ARG A 778 36.36 12.11 7.31
N SER A 779 37.57 12.24 7.76
CA SER A 779 38.49 13.24 7.22
C SER A 779 38.88 12.95 5.76
N ALA A 780 39.16 14.01 5.01
CA ALA A 780 39.74 13.91 3.68
C ALA A 780 41.17 13.44 3.74
N THR A 781 41.62 12.63 2.79
CA THR A 781 43.01 12.29 2.60
C THR A 781 43.80 13.49 2.01
N THR A 782 45.12 13.52 2.17
CA THR A 782 45.97 14.55 1.57
C THR A 782 45.71 14.67 0.06
N ALA A 783 45.60 13.54 -0.64
CA ALA A 783 45.36 13.52 -2.09
C ALA A 783 43.96 14.05 -2.46
N GLU A 784 42.97 13.88 -1.60
CA GLU A 784 41.59 14.44 -1.80
C GLU A 784 41.62 15.96 -1.58
N ILE A 785 42.33 16.46 -0.57
CA ILE A 785 42.52 17.89 -0.32
C ILE A 785 43.21 18.56 -1.50
N GLU A 786 44.34 18.03 -1.98
CA GLU A 786 45.05 18.54 -3.13
C GLU A 786 44.21 18.59 -4.42
N ARG A 787 43.47 17.51 -4.68
CA ARG A 787 42.55 17.41 -5.83
C ARG A 787 41.41 18.42 -5.74
N ALA A 788 40.82 18.60 -4.56
CA ALA A 788 39.78 19.57 -4.32
C ALA A 788 40.28 21.02 -4.47
N ALA A 789 41.51 21.34 -3.97
CA ALA A 789 42.08 22.68 -4.09
C ALA A 789 42.33 23.03 -5.58
N ASN A 790 42.88 22.11 -6.35
CA ASN A 790 43.07 22.28 -7.81
C ASN A 790 41.72 22.49 -8.51
N TYR A 791 40.73 21.63 -8.22
CA TYR A 791 39.40 21.74 -8.78
C TYR A 791 38.71 23.11 -8.48
N LEU A 792 38.76 23.57 -7.23
CA LEU A 792 38.15 24.84 -6.82
C LEU A 792 38.81 26.03 -7.59
N THR A 793 40.14 26.00 -7.77
CA THR A 793 40.86 27.03 -8.49
C THR A 793 40.55 27.05 -9.99
N GLU A 794 40.54 25.89 -10.64
CA GLU A 794 40.24 25.75 -12.05
C GLU A 794 38.77 26.11 -12.35
N TYR A 795 37.83 25.62 -11.54
CA TYR A 795 36.44 25.93 -11.71
C TYR A 795 36.12 27.42 -11.51
N ALA A 796 36.69 28.06 -10.46
CA ALA A 796 36.53 29.49 -10.25
C ALA A 796 37.06 30.33 -11.41
N THR A 797 38.16 29.89 -12.04
CA THR A 797 38.72 30.53 -13.24
C THR A 797 37.79 30.40 -14.43
N ALA A 798 37.30 29.18 -14.72
CA ALA A 798 36.37 28.94 -15.81
C ALA A 798 35.03 29.68 -15.60
N ALA A 799 34.54 29.74 -14.37
CA ALA A 799 33.32 30.46 -14.02
C ALA A 799 33.44 31.98 -14.25
N ARG A 800 34.62 32.58 -14.01
CA ARG A 800 34.88 33.98 -14.30
C ARG A 800 34.81 34.26 -15.81
N GLU A 801 35.34 33.36 -16.64
CA GLU A 801 35.32 33.50 -18.09
C GLU A 801 33.90 33.43 -18.65
N VAL A 802 33.01 32.57 -18.09
CA VAL A 802 31.62 32.44 -18.49
C VAL A 802 30.75 33.62 -18.00
N GLN A 803 31.02 34.21 -16.84
CA GLN A 803 30.26 35.34 -16.31
C GLN A 803 30.58 36.68 -16.99
N ALA A 804 31.82 36.86 -17.47
CA ALA A 804 32.24 38.10 -18.11
C ALA A 804 31.34 38.51 -19.31
N PRO A 805 30.91 37.63 -20.23
CA PRO A 805 29.99 37.96 -21.32
C PRO A 805 28.57 38.29 -20.86
N LYS A 806 28.08 37.67 -19.78
CA LYS A 806 26.71 37.92 -19.26
C LYS A 806 26.59 39.32 -18.66
N LEU A 807 27.59 39.78 -17.92
CA LEU A 807 27.64 41.14 -17.39
C LEU A 807 27.72 42.20 -18.50
N ALA A 808 28.45 41.92 -19.59
CA ALA A 808 28.52 42.79 -20.76
C ALA A 808 27.19 42.86 -21.51
N GLN A 809 26.36 41.83 -21.49
CA GLN A 809 25.02 41.83 -22.10
C GLN A 809 23.93 42.45 -21.21
N ALA A 810 24.03 42.34 -19.88
CA ALA A 810 23.09 42.97 -18.94
C ALA A 810 23.04 44.50 -18.98
N GLY A 811 24.13 45.14 -19.49
CA GLY A 811 24.16 46.57 -19.78
C GLY A 811 23.42 46.99 -21.04
N ARG A 812 22.99 46.06 -21.91
CA ARG A 812 22.17 46.38 -23.08
C ARG A 812 20.71 46.17 -22.73
N LYS A 813 19.93 47.27 -22.66
CA LYS A 813 18.49 47.27 -22.47
C LYS A 813 17.86 46.21 -23.42
N ALA A 814 17.19 45.24 -22.83
CA ALA A 814 16.44 44.26 -23.61
C ALA A 814 15.43 44.98 -24.52
N PRO A 815 15.29 44.58 -25.79
CA PRO A 815 14.30 45.19 -26.69
C PRO A 815 12.90 44.93 -26.10
N LYS A 816 12.10 46.03 -25.93
CA LYS A 816 10.70 45.93 -25.56
C LYS A 816 9.99 44.98 -26.51
N ARG A 817 9.53 43.85 -26.02
CA ARG A 817 8.63 42.98 -26.76
C ARG A 817 7.37 43.76 -27.08
N VAL A 818 7.21 44.06 -28.37
CA VAL A 818 5.96 44.58 -28.92
C VAL A 818 4.94 43.48 -28.84
N ALA A 819 3.90 43.68 -28.06
CA ALA A 819 2.75 42.81 -28.02
C ALA A 819 2.11 42.80 -29.44
N VAL A 820 2.26 41.70 -30.17
CA VAL A 820 1.52 41.48 -31.39
C VAL A 820 0.10 41.18 -31.01
N LYS A 821 -0.80 42.15 -31.20
CA LYS A 821 -2.24 41.91 -31.20
C LYS A 821 -2.57 41.06 -32.42
N THR A 822 -2.77 39.77 -32.25
CA THR A 822 -3.42 38.95 -33.25
C THR A 822 -4.93 39.10 -33.11
N SER A 823 -5.49 39.99 -33.93
CA SER A 823 -6.88 39.90 -34.33
C SER A 823 -6.97 38.86 -35.46
N ASN A 824 -7.71 37.76 -35.26
CA ASN A 824 -8.81 37.37 -36.16
C ASN A 824 -9.38 35.99 -35.76
N ALA A 825 -10.68 36.05 -35.57
CA ALA A 825 -11.54 34.88 -35.62
C ALA A 825 -11.44 34.21 -37.02
N GLN A 826 -11.35 32.90 -37.05
CA GLN A 826 -12.00 31.92 -37.91
C GLN A 826 -11.15 30.65 -38.03
N SER A 827 -11.57 29.68 -37.34
CA SER A 827 -11.86 28.31 -37.76
C SER A 827 -11.95 27.41 -36.51
N ALA A 828 -13.16 26.93 -36.25
CA ALA A 828 -13.41 25.92 -35.21
C ALA A 828 -12.88 24.59 -35.73
N ALA A 829 -11.56 24.40 -35.62
CA ALA A 829 -11.00 23.06 -35.57
C ALA A 829 -11.27 22.55 -34.13
N ILE A 830 -11.76 21.33 -33.98
CA ILE A 830 -11.89 20.64 -32.72
C ILE A 830 -10.46 20.53 -32.14
N ILE A 831 -10.13 21.48 -31.27
CA ILE A 831 -8.86 21.47 -30.55
C ILE A 831 -9.04 20.41 -29.46
N ASN A 832 -8.24 19.35 -29.56
CA ASN A 832 -8.11 18.39 -28.47
C ASN A 832 -7.79 19.18 -27.17
N PRO A 833 -8.64 19.10 -26.12
CA PRO A 833 -8.42 19.84 -24.88
C PRO A 833 -7.08 19.50 -24.20
N ASP A 834 -6.44 18.38 -24.55
CA ASP A 834 -5.12 17.98 -24.04
C ASP A 834 -3.96 18.68 -24.79
N GLN A 835 -4.22 19.44 -25.84
CA GLN A 835 -3.21 20.12 -26.67
C GLN A 835 -3.22 21.64 -26.57
N VAL A 836 -4.07 22.22 -25.73
CA VAL A 836 -4.05 23.68 -25.50
C VAL A 836 -2.99 23.97 -24.44
N PRO A 837 -1.85 24.63 -24.78
CA PRO A 837 -0.92 25.12 -23.77
C PRO A 837 -1.67 26.12 -22.88
N ARG A 838 -1.84 25.82 -21.60
CA ARG A 838 -2.34 26.79 -20.63
C ARG A 838 -1.17 27.67 -20.23
N ASP A 839 -1.38 28.97 -20.14
CA ASP A 839 -0.34 29.93 -19.68
C ASP A 839 0.20 29.59 -18.27
N ASP A 840 -0.56 28.78 -17.49
CA ASP A 840 -0.18 28.30 -16.16
C ASP A 840 0.76 27.07 -16.22
N ASP A 841 0.96 26.44 -17.38
CA ASP A 841 1.79 25.24 -17.54
C ASP A 841 3.29 25.56 -17.75
N GLN A 842 3.69 26.82 -17.68
CA GLN A 842 5.10 27.17 -17.65
C GLN A 842 5.67 26.85 -16.26
N VAL A 843 6.23 25.64 -16.13
CA VAL A 843 7.21 25.37 -15.07
C VAL A 843 8.31 26.41 -15.21
N ARG A 844 8.29 27.45 -14.38
CA ARG A 844 9.40 28.37 -14.29
C ARG A 844 10.54 27.61 -13.66
N ASP A 845 11.54 27.26 -14.46
CA ASP A 845 12.78 26.71 -13.95
C ASP A 845 13.30 27.69 -12.89
N GLU A 846 13.39 27.22 -11.65
CA GLU A 846 14.00 28.00 -10.57
C GLU A 846 15.50 28.10 -10.85
N VAL A 847 15.94 29.30 -11.21
CA VAL A 847 17.36 29.55 -11.47
C VAL A 847 18.06 29.72 -10.13
N ILE A 848 18.81 28.69 -9.71
CA ILE A 848 19.63 28.71 -8.50
C ILE A 848 21.04 29.10 -8.92
N GLU A 849 21.39 30.39 -8.75
CA GLU A 849 22.72 30.89 -9.17
C GLU A 849 23.60 31.21 -7.96
N PRO A 850 24.88 30.80 -8.00
CA PRO A 850 25.89 31.23 -7.04
C PRO A 850 26.15 32.76 -7.15
N THR A 851 26.58 33.37 -6.07
CA THR A 851 26.80 34.84 -5.98
C THR A 851 28.02 35.30 -6.76
N ASP A 852 29.07 34.48 -6.81
CA ASP A 852 30.34 34.80 -7.45
C ASP A 852 31.08 33.52 -7.91
N PRO A 853 32.17 33.64 -8.69
CA PRO A 853 32.91 32.47 -9.24
C PRO A 853 33.50 31.54 -8.19
N GLN A 854 33.95 32.06 -7.04
CA GLN A 854 34.48 31.19 -5.98
C GLN A 854 33.37 30.42 -5.29
N HIS A 855 32.25 31.10 -5.01
CA HIS A 855 31.04 30.44 -4.52
C HIS A 855 30.53 29.35 -5.49
N ALA A 856 30.55 29.62 -6.82
CA ALA A 856 30.19 28.63 -7.84
C ALA A 856 31.08 27.38 -7.79
N ALA A 857 32.39 27.56 -7.54
CA ALA A 857 33.32 26.43 -7.40
C ALA A 857 32.97 25.56 -6.17
N TRP A 858 32.69 26.17 -5.02
CA TRP A 858 32.28 25.46 -3.82
C TRP A 858 30.95 24.76 -3.99
N VAL A 859 29.94 25.38 -4.64
CA VAL A 859 28.65 24.74 -4.94
C VAL A 859 28.85 23.50 -5.80
N SER A 860 29.66 23.60 -6.86
CA SER A 860 29.96 22.48 -7.75
C SER A 860 30.75 21.36 -7.04
N PHE A 861 31.69 21.72 -6.16
CA PHE A 861 32.42 20.75 -5.34
C PHE A 861 31.48 20.02 -4.37
N CYS A 862 30.59 20.72 -3.67
CA CYS A 862 29.59 20.13 -2.78
C CYS A 862 28.66 19.20 -3.55
N GLN A 863 28.21 19.60 -4.75
CA GLN A 863 27.39 18.75 -5.60
C GLN A 863 28.12 17.47 -6.02
N ALA A 864 29.39 17.55 -6.33
CA ALA A 864 30.20 16.38 -6.67
C ALA A 864 30.34 15.40 -5.49
N LEU A 865 30.49 15.91 -4.26
CA LEU A 865 30.52 15.08 -3.06
C LEU A 865 29.18 14.37 -2.84
N LEU A 866 28.05 15.09 -2.92
CA LEU A 866 26.70 14.52 -2.77
C LEU A 866 26.37 13.51 -3.90
N GLY A 867 26.95 13.71 -5.10
CA GLY A 867 26.82 12.80 -6.23
C GLY A 867 27.74 11.57 -6.17
N SER A 868 28.69 11.51 -5.23
CA SER A 868 29.68 10.44 -5.18
C SER A 868 29.08 9.09 -4.75
N ALA A 869 29.71 7.98 -5.16
CA ALA A 869 29.34 6.66 -4.71
C ALA A 869 29.51 6.49 -3.20
N GLU A 870 30.57 7.05 -2.61
CA GLU A 870 30.83 6.94 -1.18
C GLU A 870 29.74 7.59 -0.33
N PHE A 871 29.16 8.71 -0.80
CA PHE A 871 28.03 9.35 -0.13
C PHE A 871 26.79 8.45 -0.11
N ARG A 872 26.54 7.74 -1.22
CA ARG A 872 25.33 6.95 -1.44
C ARG A 872 25.41 5.50 -0.98
N TYR A 873 26.55 5.03 -0.53
CA TYR A 873 26.74 3.64 -0.09
C TYR A 873 27.25 3.58 1.36
N VAL A 874 26.73 2.57 2.05
CA VAL A 874 27.21 2.16 3.37
C VAL A 874 27.97 0.84 3.22
N LYS A 875 29.16 0.75 3.88
CA LYS A 875 30.04 -0.42 3.84
C LYS A 875 29.93 -1.24 5.10
#